data_07ed65e2613f0e6753b8271f8d0f059a
#
_entry.id   07ed65e2613f0e6753b8271f8d0f059a
#
_cell.length_a   1.000
_cell.length_b   1.000
_cell.length_c   1.000
_cell.angle_alpha   90.00
_cell.angle_beta   90.00
_cell.angle_gamma   90.00
#
_symmetry.space_group_name_H-M   'P 1'
#
loop_
_entity.id
_entity.type
_entity.pdbx_description
1 polymer ?
#
loop_
_entity_poly.entity_id
_entity_poly.type
_entity_poly.pdbx_seq_one_letter_code
_entity_poly.pdbx_strand_id
1 'polypeptide(L)'
;MLTANEIRDSFVKFFESKGHQIVPSAPMVIKDDPTLMFTNAGMNQFKDIILGNHPAKYKRVTDSQKCLRVSGKHNDLEEVGHDTYHHTMFEMLGNWSFGDYFKKEVIGWAYEYLVKVLKLDPKDLYVTVFEGSPEEGLARDDEAAGYWAQYFPEDHIINGNKHDNFWEMGDTGPCGPCSEIHIDSRSAEEKAAVPGRELVNKDHPQVIEIWNLVFMQYNRKADGTLEPLPAKVIDTGMGFERLVRTLQGKTSNYDTDVFQPIIKAIGDLSGKKYGEDEKVDVAMRVVADHIRTIAFSITDGQLPSNAKAGYVIRRILRRAVRYAYTFLGQKQAFMYKLVPVLIENMGGAYPELKAQQALIEKVMKEEEESFLRTLETGIRLLDKTMAEAKAAGKTEISGVDAFTLYDTFGFPFDLTELILRENGLTADVKGFEAEMQKQKQRARNAAAVETGDWVTLKEGETHFVGYDYTEYETSILRYRQIKQKNQTLYQIVLSETPFYAESGGQVGDTGVLVSEFETIDIIDTKKENNLPIHIAKKLPEHLDAPMMACVDTDKRAACAANHSCTHLLDEALLQVLGTHVEQKGSLVTPDSLRFDFSHFQKVTPEQLREVEHLVNAKIREDIPLTEYRNLPIEKAKELGAIALFGEKYGDEVRVVQFGSSIEFCGGTHVSATGKIGMVKILSESSVAAGVRRIEAVTGAKVEEMFDTVQDTFNDLKSLFNNAPDLKAAISKYIEENAGLKKQVEEFMKEKEATVKNKLIEGAKEINGVKVIKSVLPMPADAVKNIAFQLKGQFPENLFVVIGSVFENKPLLTVTMSDDQVKAGLNAGQLVREAAKLIQGGGGGQPHFATAGGKNPDGLNAAVDKIVSLAGF
;
A
#
# COMPACT_ATOMS: atom_id res chain seq x y z
N MET A 1 8.57 13.06 -40.91
CA MET A 1 7.71 13.08 -39.71
C MET A 1 8.66 12.89 -38.55
N LEU A 2 8.63 13.80 -37.59
CA LEU A 2 9.50 13.72 -36.40
C LEU A 2 9.03 12.57 -35.48
N THR A 3 9.98 11.84 -34.93
CA THR A 3 9.72 10.84 -33.88
C THR A 3 9.50 11.52 -32.54
N ALA A 4 8.85 10.82 -31.59
CA ALA A 4 8.65 11.29 -30.23
C ALA A 4 9.98 11.70 -29.55
N ASN A 5 11.05 10.91 -29.72
CA ASN A 5 12.37 11.24 -29.19
C ASN A 5 12.97 12.50 -29.80
N GLU A 6 12.84 12.69 -31.11
CA GLU A 6 13.31 13.91 -31.81
C GLU A 6 12.53 15.15 -31.33
N ILE A 7 11.25 15.02 -31.07
CA ILE A 7 10.39 16.11 -30.56
C ILE A 7 10.84 16.50 -29.13
N ARG A 8 11.04 15.52 -28.24
CA ARG A 8 11.53 15.77 -26.88
C ARG A 8 12.89 16.48 -26.90
N ASP A 9 13.83 15.94 -27.68
CA ASP A 9 15.15 16.53 -27.84
C ASP A 9 15.10 17.95 -28.43
N SER A 10 14.21 18.19 -29.36
CA SER A 10 14.02 19.52 -29.97
C SER A 10 13.62 20.56 -28.92
N PHE A 11 12.71 20.21 -27.99
CA PHE A 11 12.26 21.13 -26.95
C PHE A 11 13.38 21.49 -25.98
N VAL A 12 14.04 20.50 -25.41
CA VAL A 12 15.09 20.76 -24.42
C VAL A 12 16.28 21.51 -25.03
N LYS A 13 16.67 21.18 -26.26
CA LYS A 13 17.74 21.89 -27.01
C LYS A 13 17.35 23.31 -27.39
N PHE A 14 16.08 23.55 -27.72
CA PHE A 14 15.60 24.90 -27.96
C PHE A 14 15.77 25.79 -26.73
N PHE A 15 15.32 25.31 -25.55
CA PHE A 15 15.46 26.08 -24.31
C PHE A 15 16.91 26.12 -23.80
N GLU A 16 17.72 25.09 -24.02
CA GLU A 16 19.18 25.16 -23.81
C GLU A 16 19.80 26.32 -24.60
N SER A 17 19.39 26.52 -25.88
CA SER A 17 19.84 27.65 -26.72
C SER A 17 19.40 29.01 -26.18
N LYS A 18 18.36 29.05 -25.30
CA LYS A 18 17.91 30.26 -24.60
C LYS A 18 18.56 30.41 -23.21
N GLY A 19 19.59 29.60 -22.90
CA GLY A 19 20.36 29.65 -21.69
C GLY A 19 19.75 28.87 -20.48
N HIS A 20 18.85 27.91 -20.76
CA HIS A 20 18.34 27.03 -19.72
C HIS A 20 19.29 25.85 -19.49
N GLN A 21 19.46 25.47 -18.23
CA GLN A 21 20.13 24.24 -17.87
C GLN A 21 19.17 23.07 -18.01
N ILE A 22 19.58 22.03 -18.73
CA ILE A 22 18.83 20.77 -18.78
C ILE A 22 19.01 20.06 -17.45
N VAL A 23 17.89 19.68 -16.81
CA VAL A 23 17.86 18.94 -15.53
C VAL A 23 17.12 17.61 -15.70
N PRO A 24 17.43 16.58 -14.92
CA PRO A 24 16.72 15.30 -15.01
C PRO A 24 15.31 15.40 -14.45
N SER A 25 14.41 14.55 -14.95
CA SER A 25 13.07 14.35 -14.43
C SER A 25 13.09 13.91 -12.95
N ALA A 26 12.25 14.51 -12.14
CA ALA A 26 11.99 14.02 -10.79
C ALA A 26 11.29 12.65 -10.80
N PRO A 27 11.41 11.85 -9.71
CA PRO A 27 10.57 10.69 -9.51
C PRO A 27 9.08 11.05 -9.54
N MET A 28 8.24 10.13 -10.06
CA MET A 28 6.80 10.33 -10.08
C MET A 28 6.16 10.20 -8.70
N VAL A 29 6.81 9.48 -7.79
CA VAL A 29 6.32 9.28 -6.41
C VAL A 29 7.12 10.16 -5.47
N ILE A 30 6.42 11.07 -4.79
CA ILE A 30 7.04 12.01 -3.85
C ILE A 30 7.01 11.36 -2.45
N LYS A 31 8.19 11.20 -1.84
CA LYS A 31 8.30 10.55 -0.52
C LYS A 31 8.19 11.55 0.64
N ASP A 32 8.65 12.77 0.43
CA ASP A 32 8.91 13.74 1.51
C ASP A 32 7.96 14.96 1.51
N ASP A 33 6.94 15.03 0.65
CA ASP A 33 5.93 16.08 0.65
C ASP A 33 4.59 15.55 1.20
N PRO A 34 4.11 16.04 2.35
CA PRO A 34 2.85 15.58 2.94
C PRO A 34 1.61 16.05 2.15
N THR A 35 1.76 17.06 1.27
CA THR A 35 0.67 17.63 0.48
C THR A 35 0.50 16.97 -0.88
N LEU A 36 1.54 16.30 -1.40
CA LEU A 36 1.55 15.66 -2.72
C LEU A 36 2.08 14.23 -2.62
N MET A 37 1.27 13.28 -3.08
CA MET A 37 1.67 11.87 -3.17
C MET A 37 2.45 11.58 -4.46
N PHE A 38 2.12 12.29 -5.53
CA PHE A 38 2.69 12.10 -6.86
C PHE A 38 3.08 13.44 -7.49
N THR A 39 4.11 13.40 -8.35
CA THR A 39 4.47 14.52 -9.20
C THR A 39 3.40 14.67 -10.28
N ASN A 40 2.51 15.64 -10.11
CA ASN A 40 1.39 15.90 -11.02
C ASN A 40 1.66 17.04 -12.02
N ALA A 41 2.76 17.78 -11.83
CA ALA A 41 3.21 18.88 -12.69
C ALA A 41 4.73 19.03 -12.62
N GLY A 42 5.33 19.60 -13.67
CA GLY A 42 6.77 19.81 -13.76
C GLY A 42 7.36 20.67 -12.66
N MET A 43 6.59 21.61 -12.13
CA MET A 43 7.02 22.52 -11.07
C MET A 43 7.20 21.88 -9.70
N ASN A 44 6.64 20.71 -9.45
CA ASN A 44 6.66 20.11 -8.11
C ASN A 44 8.07 19.97 -7.54
N GLN A 45 9.04 19.62 -8.37
CA GLN A 45 10.45 19.52 -7.96
C GLN A 45 11.11 20.88 -7.62
N PHE A 46 10.48 21.99 -7.99
CA PHE A 46 10.99 23.35 -7.78
C PHE A 46 10.18 24.15 -6.76
N LYS A 47 9.19 23.54 -6.10
CA LYS A 47 8.27 24.18 -5.16
C LYS A 47 8.99 25.07 -4.14
N ASP A 48 10.06 24.57 -3.53
CA ASP A 48 10.81 25.30 -2.50
C ASP A 48 11.60 26.49 -3.05
N ILE A 49 12.09 26.38 -4.27
CA ILE A 49 12.74 27.49 -4.97
C ILE A 49 11.70 28.57 -5.28
N ILE A 50 10.52 28.18 -5.75
CA ILE A 50 9.43 29.12 -6.08
C ILE A 50 8.94 29.85 -4.83
N LEU A 51 8.82 29.16 -3.71
CA LEU A 51 8.43 29.74 -2.42
C LEU A 51 9.53 30.55 -1.75
N GLY A 52 10.76 30.52 -2.29
CA GLY A 52 11.93 31.21 -1.70
C GLY A 52 12.53 30.49 -0.49
N ASN A 53 12.15 29.25 -0.21
CA ASN A 53 12.72 28.44 0.88
C ASN A 53 14.16 28.02 0.59
N HIS A 54 14.52 27.87 -0.71
CA HIS A 54 15.86 27.52 -1.16
C HIS A 54 16.29 28.43 -2.33
N PRO A 55 17.58 28.83 -2.39
CA PRO A 55 18.09 29.57 -3.53
C PRO A 55 18.11 28.72 -4.79
N ALA A 56 17.80 29.31 -5.95
CA ALA A 56 17.91 28.64 -7.22
C ALA A 56 19.39 28.42 -7.60
N LYS A 57 19.79 27.16 -7.79
CA LYS A 57 21.13 26.83 -8.34
C LYS A 57 21.31 27.38 -9.74
N TYR A 58 20.25 27.25 -10.56
CA TYR A 58 20.18 27.79 -11.92
C TYR A 58 18.92 28.66 -12.03
N LYS A 59 19.04 29.82 -12.63
CA LYS A 59 17.90 30.73 -12.80
C LYS A 59 16.95 30.31 -13.92
N ARG A 60 17.45 29.51 -14.86
CA ARG A 60 16.67 28.94 -15.97
C ARG A 60 16.90 27.45 -16.03
N VAL A 61 15.86 26.68 -16.05
CA VAL A 61 15.93 25.22 -16.21
C VAL A 61 14.90 24.72 -17.23
N THR A 62 15.18 23.57 -17.83
CA THR A 62 14.26 22.88 -18.74
C THR A 62 14.40 21.37 -18.57
N ASP A 63 13.30 20.64 -18.70
CA ASP A 63 13.30 19.18 -18.69
C ASP A 63 12.09 18.58 -19.44
N SER A 64 12.05 17.24 -19.46
CA SER A 64 10.86 16.45 -19.69
C SER A 64 10.52 15.73 -18.40
N GLN A 65 9.54 16.23 -17.68
CA GLN A 65 9.12 15.69 -16.38
C GLN A 65 8.09 14.58 -16.54
N LYS A 66 8.36 13.42 -15.95
CA LYS A 66 7.37 12.34 -15.76
C LYS A 66 6.31 12.79 -14.76
N CYS A 67 5.06 12.81 -15.17
CA CYS A 67 3.93 13.21 -14.33
C CYS A 67 2.94 12.05 -14.16
N LEU A 68 2.28 12.00 -13.00
CA LEU A 68 1.30 10.99 -12.65
C LEU A 68 0.04 11.66 -12.09
N ARG A 69 -1.11 11.52 -12.80
CA ARG A 69 -2.41 12.08 -12.42
C ARG A 69 -3.44 10.99 -12.17
N VAL A 70 -3.49 10.49 -10.94
CA VAL A 70 -4.32 9.33 -10.55
C VAL A 70 -4.99 9.50 -9.18
N SER A 71 -4.91 10.71 -8.62
CA SER A 71 -5.50 11.03 -7.31
C SER A 71 -5.61 12.52 -7.07
N GLY A 72 -6.46 12.92 -6.10
CA GLY A 72 -6.63 14.31 -5.68
C GLY A 72 -7.40 15.16 -6.65
N LYS A 73 -7.00 16.45 -6.77
CA LYS A 73 -7.61 17.45 -7.66
C LYS A 73 -7.43 17.10 -9.15
N HIS A 74 -6.31 16.45 -9.47
CA HIS A 74 -5.96 16.00 -10.82
C HIS A 74 -5.99 14.47 -10.87
N ASN A 75 -7.09 13.89 -11.37
CA ASN A 75 -7.29 12.45 -11.45
C ASN A 75 -7.93 12.08 -12.79
N ASP A 76 -7.10 11.62 -13.71
CA ASP A 76 -7.47 11.28 -15.09
C ASP A 76 -7.75 9.76 -15.26
N LEU A 77 -7.76 8.97 -14.17
CA LEU A 77 -7.78 7.49 -14.24
C LEU A 77 -9.02 6.94 -14.95
N GLU A 78 -10.17 7.57 -14.77
CA GLU A 78 -11.44 7.09 -15.33
C GLU A 78 -11.54 7.37 -16.86
N GLU A 79 -10.97 8.47 -17.33
CA GLU A 79 -10.95 8.89 -18.73
C GLU A 79 -9.98 8.08 -19.58
N VAL A 80 -8.90 7.55 -18.96
CA VAL A 80 -7.84 6.82 -19.66
C VAL A 80 -8.37 5.60 -20.39
N GLY A 81 -8.10 5.58 -21.69
CA GLY A 81 -8.52 4.57 -22.65
C GLY A 81 -9.87 4.84 -23.29
N HIS A 82 -10.73 5.65 -22.67
CA HIS A 82 -12.06 6.01 -23.15
C HIS A 82 -12.02 7.25 -24.06
N ASP A 83 -11.19 8.23 -23.71
CA ASP A 83 -10.91 9.37 -24.57
C ASP A 83 -9.61 9.20 -25.38
N THR A 84 -9.14 10.28 -26.02
CA THR A 84 -8.03 10.23 -26.97
C THR A 84 -6.75 10.93 -26.46
N TYR A 85 -6.74 11.52 -25.27
CA TYR A 85 -5.66 12.41 -24.82
C TYR A 85 -5.35 12.40 -23.31
N HIS A 86 -6.13 11.77 -22.44
CA HIS A 86 -5.80 11.61 -21.04
C HIS A 86 -4.97 10.36 -20.77
N HIS A 87 -4.02 10.48 -19.84
CA HIS A 87 -3.09 9.42 -19.45
C HIS A 87 -2.88 9.41 -17.94
N THR A 88 -2.68 8.23 -17.37
CA THR A 88 -2.26 8.15 -15.96
C THR A 88 -0.83 8.67 -15.80
N MET A 89 0.09 8.24 -16.67
CA MET A 89 1.46 8.76 -16.78
C MET A 89 1.64 9.46 -18.09
N PHE A 90 2.14 10.69 -18.06
CA PHE A 90 2.49 11.47 -19.25
C PHE A 90 3.79 12.26 -19.03
N GLU A 91 4.39 12.70 -20.11
CA GLU A 91 5.55 13.58 -20.03
C GLU A 91 5.10 15.04 -20.18
N MET A 92 5.58 15.89 -19.28
CA MET A 92 5.39 17.34 -19.33
C MET A 92 6.71 18.00 -19.71
N LEU A 93 6.80 18.55 -20.92
CA LEU A 93 7.93 19.35 -21.32
C LEU A 93 7.81 20.73 -20.68
N GLY A 94 8.83 21.11 -19.90
CA GLY A 94 8.79 22.32 -19.10
C GLY A 94 10.02 23.22 -19.25
N ASN A 95 9.78 24.52 -19.08
CA ASN A 95 10.82 25.49 -18.89
C ASN A 95 10.45 26.46 -17.77
N TRP A 96 11.43 26.78 -16.93
CA TRP A 96 11.25 27.59 -15.71
C TRP A 96 12.20 28.77 -15.69
N SER A 97 11.72 29.88 -15.11
CA SER A 97 12.51 31.06 -14.77
C SER A 97 12.29 31.43 -13.33
N PHE A 98 13.34 31.43 -12.54
CA PHE A 98 13.31 31.83 -11.15
C PHE A 98 13.80 33.28 -11.00
N GLY A 99 12.91 34.25 -11.34
CA GLY A 99 13.16 35.67 -11.24
C GLY A 99 14.15 36.22 -12.28
N ASP A 100 14.29 35.60 -13.45
CA ASP A 100 15.21 36.03 -14.52
C ASP A 100 14.45 36.66 -15.70
N TYR A 101 13.54 35.92 -16.32
CA TYR A 101 12.64 36.40 -17.37
C TYR A 101 11.17 36.15 -16.99
N PHE A 102 10.26 36.82 -17.72
CA PHE A 102 8.84 36.71 -17.42
C PHE A 102 7.99 36.61 -18.71
N LYS A 103 6.75 37.09 -18.70
CA LYS A 103 5.75 36.93 -19.75
C LYS A 103 6.23 37.25 -21.15
N LYS A 104 6.95 38.35 -21.34
CA LYS A 104 7.39 38.83 -22.65
C LYS A 104 8.25 37.80 -23.37
N GLU A 105 9.26 37.31 -22.67
CA GLU A 105 10.23 36.37 -23.23
C GLU A 105 9.59 35.01 -23.50
N VAL A 106 8.84 34.44 -22.53
CA VAL A 106 8.24 33.11 -22.67
C VAL A 106 7.18 33.07 -23.77
N ILE A 107 6.36 34.09 -23.89
CA ILE A 107 5.35 34.20 -24.98
C ILE A 107 6.03 34.26 -26.34
N GLY A 108 7.09 35.06 -26.47
CA GLY A 108 7.86 35.13 -27.69
C GLY A 108 8.55 33.83 -28.06
N TRP A 109 9.13 33.11 -27.09
CA TRP A 109 9.73 31.81 -27.28
C TRP A 109 8.71 30.71 -27.57
N ALA A 110 7.55 30.74 -26.95
CA ALA A 110 6.48 29.80 -27.27
C ALA A 110 6.03 29.92 -28.74
N TYR A 111 5.80 31.15 -29.22
CA TYR A 111 5.51 31.37 -30.63
C TYR A 111 6.67 30.94 -31.52
N GLU A 112 7.90 31.32 -31.18
CA GLU A 112 9.11 30.94 -31.94
C GLU A 112 9.22 29.42 -32.07
N TYR A 113 9.05 28.70 -30.96
CA TYR A 113 9.15 27.23 -30.93
C TYR A 113 8.06 26.57 -31.79
N LEU A 114 6.79 26.89 -31.52
CA LEU A 114 5.67 26.26 -32.22
C LEU A 114 5.63 26.60 -33.73
N VAL A 115 5.77 27.89 -34.06
CA VAL A 115 5.57 28.36 -35.44
C VAL A 115 6.85 28.32 -36.28
N LYS A 116 8.00 28.75 -35.71
CA LYS A 116 9.24 28.84 -36.48
C LYS A 116 10.06 27.56 -36.45
N VAL A 117 10.10 26.84 -35.32
CA VAL A 117 10.87 25.59 -35.21
C VAL A 117 10.03 24.41 -35.66
N LEU A 118 8.86 24.19 -35.01
CA LEU A 118 7.98 23.05 -35.31
C LEU A 118 7.10 23.21 -36.55
N LYS A 119 7.04 24.43 -37.12
CA LYS A 119 6.27 24.74 -38.35
C LYS A 119 4.77 24.50 -38.27
N LEU A 120 4.16 24.66 -37.07
CA LEU A 120 2.73 24.66 -36.96
C LEU A 120 2.12 25.90 -37.61
N ASP A 121 0.95 25.76 -38.25
CA ASP A 121 0.27 26.90 -38.87
C ASP A 121 -0.35 27.78 -37.77
N PRO A 122 0.05 29.05 -37.65
CA PRO A 122 -0.51 29.96 -36.67
C PRO A 122 -2.02 30.16 -36.76
N LYS A 123 -2.64 29.86 -37.95
CA LYS A 123 -4.10 29.91 -38.11
C LYS A 123 -4.83 28.84 -37.36
N ASP A 124 -4.15 27.75 -36.97
CA ASP A 124 -4.72 26.64 -36.23
C ASP A 124 -4.47 26.77 -34.72
N LEU A 125 -3.75 27.82 -34.32
CA LEU A 125 -3.39 28.05 -32.91
C LEU A 125 -4.30 29.14 -32.29
N TYR A 126 -4.80 28.87 -31.11
CA TYR A 126 -5.55 29.80 -30.27
C TYR A 126 -4.87 29.92 -28.92
N VAL A 127 -4.89 31.13 -28.34
CA VAL A 127 -4.31 31.37 -27.04
C VAL A 127 -5.37 31.92 -26.06
N THR A 128 -5.29 31.50 -24.82
CA THR A 128 -6.16 32.03 -23.77
C THR A 128 -5.41 33.01 -22.88
N VAL A 129 -6.11 33.93 -22.27
CA VAL A 129 -5.58 34.82 -21.24
C VAL A 129 -6.56 34.89 -20.09
N PHE A 130 -6.07 35.01 -18.89
CA PHE A 130 -6.90 35.10 -17.69
C PHE A 130 -7.83 36.32 -17.74
N GLU A 131 -9.14 36.11 -17.62
CA GLU A 131 -10.13 37.19 -17.68
C GLU A 131 -10.26 38.00 -16.40
N GLY A 132 -9.58 37.57 -15.33
CA GLY A 132 -9.71 38.14 -13.99
C GLY A 132 -10.67 37.37 -13.08
N SER A 133 -10.63 37.72 -11.80
CA SER A 133 -11.56 37.26 -10.77
C SER A 133 -11.87 38.44 -9.82
N PRO A 134 -12.96 39.15 -10.05
CA PRO A 134 -13.34 40.28 -9.19
C PRO A 134 -13.53 39.90 -7.73
N GLU A 135 -13.97 38.69 -7.46
CA GLU A 135 -14.20 38.14 -6.11
C GLU A 135 -12.89 38.03 -5.32
N GLU A 136 -11.74 37.76 -5.99
CA GLU A 136 -10.43 37.71 -5.38
C GLU A 136 -9.61 38.99 -5.63
N GLY A 137 -10.18 40.02 -6.21
CA GLY A 137 -9.50 41.26 -6.52
C GLY A 137 -8.46 41.17 -7.65
N LEU A 138 -8.57 40.14 -8.50
CA LEU A 138 -7.65 39.87 -9.59
C LEU A 138 -8.17 40.48 -10.91
N ALA A 139 -7.33 41.31 -11.53
CA ALA A 139 -7.65 41.91 -12.82
C ALA A 139 -7.37 40.93 -13.98
N ARG A 140 -7.93 41.22 -15.16
CA ARG A 140 -7.61 40.56 -16.42
C ARG A 140 -6.10 40.70 -16.71
N ASP A 141 -5.50 39.68 -17.30
CA ASP A 141 -4.09 39.72 -17.71
C ASP A 141 -3.87 40.41 -19.05
N ASP A 142 -4.06 41.76 -19.02
CA ASP A 142 -3.88 42.62 -20.21
C ASP A 142 -2.42 42.64 -20.69
N GLU A 143 -1.46 42.38 -19.80
CA GLU A 143 -0.03 42.27 -20.15
C GLU A 143 0.23 41.08 -21.08
N ALA A 144 -0.26 39.90 -20.74
CA ALA A 144 -0.16 38.72 -21.57
C ALA A 144 -0.90 38.88 -22.90
N ALA A 145 -2.14 39.44 -22.86
CA ALA A 145 -2.90 39.74 -24.07
C ALA A 145 -2.14 40.68 -25.01
N GLY A 146 -1.50 41.74 -24.49
CA GLY A 146 -0.70 42.68 -25.26
C GLY A 146 0.56 42.04 -25.91
N TYR A 147 1.20 41.06 -25.25
CA TYR A 147 2.31 40.32 -25.86
C TYR A 147 1.81 39.36 -26.94
N TRP A 148 0.71 38.65 -26.73
CA TRP A 148 0.11 37.76 -27.74
C TRP A 148 -0.39 38.49 -28.97
N ALA A 149 -0.91 39.74 -28.84
CA ALA A 149 -1.34 40.57 -29.94
C ALA A 149 -0.22 40.93 -30.95
N GLN A 150 1.04 40.73 -30.58
CA GLN A 150 2.17 40.88 -31.51
C GLN A 150 2.32 39.71 -32.50
N TYR A 151 1.68 38.56 -32.18
CA TYR A 151 1.84 37.32 -32.91
C TYR A 151 0.54 36.79 -33.48
N PHE A 152 -0.60 37.02 -32.85
CA PHE A 152 -1.92 36.54 -33.21
C PHE A 152 -2.93 37.67 -33.38
N PRO A 153 -3.87 37.52 -34.30
CA PRO A 153 -4.99 38.44 -34.43
C PRO A 153 -5.94 38.33 -33.20
N GLU A 154 -6.73 39.35 -32.95
CA GLU A 154 -7.60 39.47 -31.73
C GLU A 154 -8.57 38.28 -31.58
N ASP A 155 -9.09 37.74 -32.69
CA ASP A 155 -10.02 36.59 -32.69
C ASP A 155 -9.34 35.24 -32.32
N HIS A 156 -7.99 35.18 -32.25
CA HIS A 156 -7.24 34.06 -31.74
C HIS A 156 -6.85 34.20 -30.26
N ILE A 157 -7.12 35.35 -29.63
CA ILE A 157 -6.86 35.62 -28.19
C ILE A 157 -8.17 35.56 -27.43
N ILE A 158 -8.34 34.56 -26.58
CA ILE A 158 -9.60 34.24 -25.93
C ILE A 158 -9.46 34.49 -24.43
N ASN A 159 -10.51 35.11 -23.84
CA ASN A 159 -10.57 35.24 -22.38
C ASN A 159 -10.93 33.89 -21.77
N GLY A 160 -10.16 33.43 -20.80
CA GLY A 160 -10.41 32.21 -20.02
C GLY A 160 -10.75 32.55 -18.58
N ASN A 161 -11.66 31.77 -18.01
CA ASN A 161 -12.12 31.94 -16.65
C ASN A 161 -11.05 31.47 -15.63
N LYS A 162 -11.32 31.65 -14.35
CA LYS A 162 -10.41 31.26 -13.29
C LYS A 162 -10.11 29.76 -13.28
N HIS A 163 -11.07 28.90 -13.60
CA HIS A 163 -10.89 27.46 -13.61
C HIS A 163 -9.82 27.05 -14.65
N ASP A 164 -9.84 27.66 -15.82
CA ASP A 164 -8.95 27.29 -16.91
C ASP A 164 -7.64 28.11 -16.92
N ASN A 165 -7.71 29.38 -16.55
CA ASN A 165 -6.60 30.33 -16.71
C ASN A 165 -6.02 30.93 -15.41
N PHE A 166 -6.28 30.27 -14.26
CA PHE A 166 -5.56 30.57 -13.02
C PHE A 166 -5.08 29.26 -12.38
N TRP A 167 -3.82 28.97 -12.61
CA TRP A 167 -3.25 27.70 -12.16
C TRP A 167 -2.92 27.73 -10.66
N GLU A 168 -3.27 26.63 -9.97
CA GLU A 168 -3.03 26.43 -8.55
C GLU A 168 -2.43 25.04 -8.33
N MET A 169 -1.34 24.95 -7.57
CA MET A 169 -0.68 23.69 -7.26
C MET A 169 -1.62 22.74 -6.48
N GLY A 170 -2.40 23.27 -5.58
CA GLY A 170 -3.36 22.58 -4.71
C GLY A 170 -4.25 23.56 -3.99
N ASP A 171 -4.76 23.18 -2.83
CA ASP A 171 -5.57 24.09 -1.97
C ASP A 171 -4.72 25.22 -1.37
N THR A 172 -3.41 25.02 -1.27
CA THR A 172 -2.40 25.99 -0.82
C THR A 172 -1.15 25.88 -1.68
N GLY A 173 -0.34 26.93 -1.72
CA GLY A 173 0.96 26.96 -2.40
C GLY A 173 1.03 27.91 -3.58
N PRO A 174 2.09 27.81 -4.42
CA PRO A 174 2.30 28.71 -5.54
C PRO A 174 1.14 28.68 -6.53
N CYS A 175 0.76 29.86 -7.02
CA CYS A 175 -0.30 30.03 -7.99
C CYS A 175 -0.13 31.32 -8.81
N GLY A 176 -0.88 31.41 -9.90
CA GLY A 176 -0.90 32.62 -10.74
C GLY A 176 -1.73 32.47 -11.99
N PRO A 177 -2.01 33.59 -12.68
CA PRO A 177 -2.67 33.54 -13.98
C PRO A 177 -1.84 32.76 -14.98
N CYS A 178 -2.48 32.12 -15.93
CA CYS A 178 -1.83 31.38 -16.98
C CYS A 178 -2.44 31.68 -18.37
N SER A 179 -1.72 31.27 -19.37
CA SER A 179 -2.09 31.40 -20.78
C SER A 179 -1.88 30.04 -21.46
N GLU A 180 -2.97 29.46 -21.91
CA GLU A 180 -2.96 28.17 -22.62
C GLU A 180 -2.82 28.40 -24.13
N ILE A 181 -2.14 27.48 -24.79
CA ILE A 181 -2.02 27.43 -26.25
C ILE A 181 -2.77 26.19 -26.70
N HIS A 182 -3.81 26.40 -27.50
CA HIS A 182 -4.66 25.37 -28.09
C HIS A 182 -4.37 25.19 -29.56
N ILE A 183 -4.56 23.97 -30.05
CA ILE A 183 -4.50 23.67 -31.47
C ILE A 183 -5.80 23.08 -31.97
N ASP A 184 -6.28 23.58 -33.11
CA ASP A 184 -7.40 23.02 -33.86
C ASP A 184 -6.88 22.10 -34.95
N SER A 185 -6.98 20.79 -34.74
CA SER A 185 -6.53 19.75 -35.64
C SER A 185 -7.63 19.21 -36.56
N ARG A 186 -8.78 19.85 -36.62
CA ARG A 186 -9.93 19.43 -37.44
C ARG A 186 -9.68 19.64 -38.93
N SER A 187 -10.50 19.03 -39.75
CA SER A 187 -10.49 19.25 -41.21
C SER A 187 -10.88 20.69 -41.62
N ALA A 188 -10.51 21.10 -42.81
CA ALA A 188 -10.87 22.43 -43.28
C ALA A 188 -12.39 22.65 -43.36
N GLU A 189 -13.15 21.61 -43.68
CA GLU A 189 -14.61 21.64 -43.70
C GLU A 189 -15.21 21.86 -42.29
N GLU A 190 -14.71 21.17 -41.30
CA GLU A 190 -15.17 21.32 -39.92
C GLU A 190 -14.81 22.70 -39.34
N LYS A 191 -13.61 23.21 -39.66
CA LYS A 191 -13.19 24.56 -39.26
C LYS A 191 -14.05 25.67 -39.91
N ALA A 192 -14.48 25.46 -41.16
CA ALA A 192 -15.36 26.37 -41.87
C ALA A 192 -16.80 26.33 -41.30
N ALA A 193 -17.27 25.18 -40.80
CA ALA A 193 -18.60 25.03 -40.23
C ALA A 193 -18.71 25.66 -38.83
N VAL A 194 -17.68 25.47 -37.97
CA VAL A 194 -17.60 26.00 -36.62
C VAL A 194 -16.19 26.55 -36.38
N PRO A 195 -16.05 27.87 -36.13
CA PRO A 195 -14.74 28.46 -35.82
C PRO A 195 -14.08 27.79 -34.60
N GLY A 196 -12.77 27.53 -34.67
CA GLY A 196 -12.03 26.86 -33.59
C GLY A 196 -12.12 27.58 -32.26
N ARG A 197 -12.17 28.92 -32.25
CA ARG A 197 -12.34 29.76 -31.06
C ARG A 197 -13.55 29.42 -30.20
N GLU A 198 -14.63 28.90 -30.83
CA GLU A 198 -15.86 28.53 -30.12
C GLU A 198 -15.73 27.20 -29.39
N LEU A 199 -14.71 26.42 -29.72
CA LEU A 199 -14.47 25.08 -29.20
C LEU A 199 -13.30 25.01 -28.20
N VAL A 200 -12.56 26.12 -28.01
CA VAL A 200 -11.52 26.23 -26.99
C VAL A 200 -12.14 26.06 -25.60
N ASN A 201 -11.59 25.18 -24.79
CA ASN A 201 -12.09 24.79 -23.43
C ASN A 201 -13.57 24.31 -23.44
N LYS A 202 -13.95 23.53 -24.49
CA LYS A 202 -15.27 22.88 -24.63
C LYS A 202 -15.17 21.37 -24.80
N ASP A 203 -14.11 20.76 -24.32
CA ASP A 203 -13.87 19.30 -24.35
C ASP A 203 -13.94 18.68 -25.74
N HIS A 204 -13.61 19.47 -26.78
CA HIS A 204 -13.62 18.97 -28.15
C HIS A 204 -12.35 18.14 -28.43
N PRO A 205 -12.47 16.87 -28.88
CA PRO A 205 -11.32 15.95 -28.97
C PRO A 205 -10.23 16.35 -29.98
N GLN A 206 -10.47 17.34 -30.85
CA GLN A 206 -9.51 17.85 -31.84
C GLN A 206 -9.21 19.34 -31.69
N VAL A 207 -9.77 20.03 -30.69
CA VAL A 207 -9.40 21.41 -30.32
C VAL A 207 -8.90 21.35 -28.88
N ILE A 208 -7.60 21.07 -28.73
CA ILE A 208 -7.02 20.70 -27.45
C ILE A 208 -5.92 21.67 -27.02
N GLU A 209 -5.81 21.87 -25.70
CA GLU A 209 -4.67 22.51 -25.09
C GLU A 209 -3.42 21.64 -25.31
N ILE A 210 -2.33 22.26 -25.80
CA ILE A 210 -1.03 21.61 -25.97
C ILE A 210 0.02 22.17 -25.02
N TRP A 211 -0.10 23.43 -24.59
CA TRP A 211 0.89 24.09 -23.73
C TRP A 211 0.25 25.09 -22.80
N ASN A 212 0.57 25.04 -21.51
CA ASN A 212 0.17 26.03 -20.53
C ASN A 212 1.39 26.84 -20.05
N LEU A 213 1.31 28.18 -20.16
CA LEU A 213 2.31 29.12 -19.68
C LEU A 213 1.81 29.75 -18.38
N VAL A 214 2.35 29.31 -17.23
CA VAL A 214 1.93 29.80 -15.92
C VAL A 214 2.84 30.95 -15.45
N PHE A 215 2.22 32.05 -15.09
CA PHE A 215 2.86 33.28 -14.59
C PHE A 215 2.73 33.33 -13.07
N MET A 216 3.52 32.53 -12.36
CA MET A 216 3.44 32.42 -10.92
C MET A 216 3.84 33.71 -10.25
N GLN A 217 2.93 34.29 -9.48
CA GLN A 217 3.10 35.57 -8.79
C GLN A 217 2.67 35.52 -7.34
N TYR A 218 1.88 34.50 -6.95
CA TYR A 218 1.24 34.43 -5.65
C TYR A 218 1.48 33.09 -4.96
N ASN A 219 1.37 33.12 -3.63
CA ASN A 219 1.25 31.94 -2.78
C ASN A 219 -0.14 31.97 -2.13
N ARG A 220 -0.96 30.94 -2.35
CA ARG A 220 -2.26 30.80 -1.69
C ARG A 220 -2.07 30.23 -0.31
N LYS A 221 -2.56 30.97 0.69
CA LYS A 221 -2.52 30.58 2.10
C LYS A 221 -3.70 29.67 2.47
N ALA A 222 -3.64 29.04 3.64
CA ALA A 222 -4.69 28.17 4.17
C ALA A 222 -6.02 28.89 4.43
N ASP A 223 -6.00 30.21 4.65
CA ASP A 223 -7.20 31.06 4.80
C ASP A 223 -7.79 31.54 3.45
N GLY A 224 -7.18 31.12 2.33
CA GLY A 224 -7.58 31.47 0.97
C GLY A 224 -6.98 32.79 0.46
N THR A 225 -6.24 33.55 1.26
CA THR A 225 -5.60 34.80 0.83
C THR A 225 -4.42 34.55 -0.12
N LEU A 226 -4.12 35.54 -0.97
CA LEU A 226 -3.02 35.52 -1.91
C LEU A 226 -1.91 36.46 -1.41
N GLU A 227 -0.72 35.92 -1.19
CA GLU A 227 0.49 36.70 -0.93
C GLU A 227 1.40 36.73 -2.16
N PRO A 228 2.04 37.85 -2.49
CA PRO A 228 3.04 37.89 -3.56
C PRO A 228 4.20 36.92 -3.26
N LEU A 229 4.67 36.18 -4.27
CA LEU A 229 5.91 35.42 -4.20
C LEU A 229 7.13 36.34 -4.10
N PRO A 230 8.26 35.87 -3.53
CA PRO A 230 9.51 36.63 -3.43
C PRO A 230 10.06 37.09 -4.80
N ALA A 231 9.80 36.31 -5.83
CA ALA A 231 10.13 36.63 -7.21
C ALA A 231 9.01 36.17 -8.15
N LYS A 232 8.88 36.82 -9.30
CA LYS A 232 8.02 36.35 -10.39
C LYS A 232 8.66 35.17 -11.04
N VAL A 233 7.91 34.08 -11.20
CA VAL A 233 8.41 32.80 -11.72
C VAL A 233 7.61 32.43 -12.98
N ILE A 234 8.32 31.97 -13.99
CA ILE A 234 7.73 31.27 -15.13
C ILE A 234 7.77 29.78 -14.84
N ASP A 235 6.62 29.15 -14.97
CA ASP A 235 6.41 27.72 -15.00
C ASP A 235 5.63 27.38 -16.25
N THR A 236 6.14 26.44 -17.07
CA THR A 236 5.39 26.01 -18.25
C THR A 236 5.25 24.50 -18.28
N GLY A 237 4.11 24.05 -18.79
CA GLY A 237 3.83 22.64 -18.97
C GLY A 237 3.24 22.36 -20.36
N MET A 238 4.01 21.75 -21.24
CA MET A 238 3.54 21.26 -22.54
C MET A 238 3.28 19.76 -22.46
N GLY A 239 2.07 19.33 -22.81
CA GLY A 239 1.74 17.92 -22.90
C GLY A 239 2.50 17.26 -24.06
N PHE A 240 3.50 16.46 -23.73
CA PHE A 240 4.37 15.83 -24.72
C PHE A 240 3.59 14.96 -25.71
N GLU A 241 2.74 14.07 -25.21
CA GLU A 241 1.94 13.17 -26.03
C GLU A 241 0.96 13.94 -26.94
N ARG A 242 0.40 15.07 -26.45
CA ARG A 242 -0.45 15.96 -27.25
C ARG A 242 0.34 16.66 -28.35
N LEU A 243 1.57 17.10 -28.06
CA LEU A 243 2.44 17.71 -29.05
C LEU A 243 2.85 16.68 -30.11
N VAL A 244 3.25 15.47 -29.72
CA VAL A 244 3.60 14.38 -30.65
C VAL A 244 2.43 14.06 -31.56
N ARG A 245 1.22 13.90 -31.03
CA ARG A 245 -0.02 13.68 -31.77
C ARG A 245 -0.21 14.74 -32.85
N THR A 246 -0.04 15.99 -32.48
CA THR A 246 -0.20 17.14 -33.36
C THR A 246 0.80 17.10 -34.52
N LEU A 247 2.10 16.89 -34.23
CA LEU A 247 3.18 16.88 -35.23
C LEU A 247 3.16 15.64 -36.14
N GLN A 248 2.59 14.53 -35.64
CA GLN A 248 2.42 13.32 -36.44
C GLN A 248 1.06 13.27 -37.16
N GLY A 249 0.25 14.32 -37.08
CA GLY A 249 -1.05 14.43 -37.76
C GLY A 249 -2.05 13.34 -37.33
N LYS A 250 -2.05 12.96 -36.05
CA LYS A 250 -2.94 11.94 -35.51
C LYS A 250 -4.12 12.56 -34.80
N THR A 251 -5.21 11.80 -34.67
CA THR A 251 -6.44 12.21 -33.96
C THR A 251 -6.50 11.66 -32.53
N SER A 252 -5.59 10.78 -32.16
CA SER A 252 -5.45 10.22 -30.82
C SER A 252 -3.98 10.13 -30.42
N ASN A 253 -3.66 10.37 -29.14
CA ASN A 253 -2.31 10.15 -28.60
C ASN A 253 -1.89 8.69 -28.78
N TYR A 254 -2.85 7.76 -28.65
CA TYR A 254 -2.63 6.32 -28.78
C TYR A 254 -2.23 5.89 -30.20
N ASP A 255 -2.44 6.74 -31.21
CA ASP A 255 -2.06 6.46 -32.63
C ASP A 255 -0.65 6.94 -32.98
N THR A 256 0.07 7.51 -32.01
CA THR A 256 1.43 8.00 -32.15
C THR A 256 2.47 6.89 -31.92
N ASP A 257 3.72 7.18 -32.28
CA ASP A 257 4.85 6.29 -32.03
C ASP A 257 5.19 6.11 -30.53
N VAL A 258 4.59 6.90 -29.64
CA VAL A 258 4.68 6.70 -28.18
C VAL A 258 3.94 5.43 -27.75
N PHE A 259 2.77 5.14 -28.34
CA PHE A 259 1.90 4.06 -27.93
C PHE A 259 1.79 2.90 -28.90
N GLN A 260 1.90 3.17 -30.22
CA GLN A 260 1.67 2.16 -31.27
C GLN A 260 2.59 0.92 -31.16
N PRO A 261 3.86 1.03 -30.79
CA PRO A 261 4.70 -0.16 -30.58
C PRO A 261 4.15 -1.08 -29.47
N ILE A 262 3.65 -0.48 -28.39
CA ILE A 262 3.09 -1.22 -27.25
C ILE A 262 1.74 -1.82 -27.64
N ILE A 263 0.85 -1.04 -28.27
CA ILE A 263 -0.47 -1.52 -28.74
C ILE A 263 -0.31 -2.67 -29.72
N LYS A 264 0.64 -2.60 -30.64
CA LYS A 264 0.95 -3.69 -31.57
C LYS A 264 1.39 -4.94 -30.83
N ALA A 265 2.31 -4.81 -29.86
CA ALA A 265 2.76 -5.94 -29.05
C ALA A 265 1.61 -6.56 -28.26
N ILE A 266 0.67 -5.77 -27.73
CA ILE A 266 -0.55 -6.25 -27.08
C ILE A 266 -1.41 -7.05 -28.07
N GLY A 267 -1.55 -6.53 -29.29
CA GLY A 267 -2.27 -7.21 -30.38
C GLY A 267 -1.65 -8.58 -30.71
N ASP A 268 -0.32 -8.61 -30.89
CA ASP A 268 0.42 -9.84 -31.19
C ASP A 268 0.30 -10.88 -30.07
N LEU A 269 0.33 -10.47 -28.81
CA LEU A 269 0.19 -11.36 -27.64
C LEU A 269 -1.24 -11.83 -27.40
N SER A 270 -2.24 -11.01 -27.71
CA SER A 270 -3.65 -11.33 -27.48
C SER A 270 -4.37 -11.97 -28.67
N GLY A 271 -3.76 -11.87 -29.87
CA GLY A 271 -4.42 -12.25 -31.14
C GLY A 271 -5.59 -11.32 -31.52
N LYS A 272 -5.64 -10.12 -30.94
CA LYS A 272 -6.65 -9.09 -31.22
C LYS A 272 -6.06 -8.00 -32.10
N LYS A 273 -6.91 -7.27 -32.81
CA LYS A 273 -6.48 -6.20 -33.70
C LYS A 273 -7.08 -4.87 -33.26
N TYR A 274 -6.25 -3.86 -33.12
CA TYR A 274 -6.63 -2.50 -32.80
C TYR A 274 -7.38 -1.85 -33.96
N GLY A 275 -8.47 -1.14 -33.68
CA GLY A 275 -9.31 -0.47 -34.67
C GLY A 275 -10.47 -1.31 -35.22
N GLU A 276 -10.74 -2.51 -34.69
CA GLU A 276 -11.83 -3.38 -35.13
C GLU A 276 -13.01 -3.47 -34.13
N ASP A 277 -12.76 -3.29 -32.84
CA ASP A 277 -13.77 -3.37 -31.78
C ASP A 277 -13.44 -2.35 -30.70
N GLU A 278 -14.39 -1.46 -30.39
CA GLU A 278 -14.20 -0.36 -29.44
C GLU A 278 -13.78 -0.83 -28.02
N LYS A 279 -14.35 -1.92 -27.54
CA LYS A 279 -14.00 -2.46 -26.20
C LYS A 279 -12.60 -3.05 -26.17
N VAL A 280 -12.20 -3.70 -27.26
CA VAL A 280 -10.84 -4.20 -27.46
C VAL A 280 -9.86 -3.02 -27.54
N ASP A 281 -10.21 -1.97 -28.27
CA ASP A 281 -9.38 -0.77 -28.44
C ASP A 281 -9.18 -0.05 -27.08
N VAL A 282 -10.26 0.14 -26.31
CA VAL A 282 -10.20 0.70 -24.95
C VAL A 282 -9.28 -0.16 -24.08
N ALA A 283 -9.43 -1.49 -24.12
CA ALA A 283 -8.59 -2.38 -23.32
C ALA A 283 -7.11 -2.28 -23.71
N MET A 284 -6.79 -2.20 -25.01
CA MET A 284 -5.42 -2.03 -25.50
C MET A 284 -4.82 -0.69 -25.06
N ARG A 285 -5.62 0.41 -25.11
CA ARG A 285 -5.21 1.74 -24.66
C ARG A 285 -4.93 1.75 -23.16
N VAL A 286 -5.83 1.18 -22.35
CA VAL A 286 -5.66 1.06 -20.90
C VAL A 286 -4.39 0.30 -20.54
N VAL A 287 -4.13 -0.84 -21.19
CA VAL A 287 -2.92 -1.63 -20.95
C VAL A 287 -1.66 -0.88 -21.35
N ALA A 288 -1.70 -0.22 -22.53
CA ALA A 288 -0.56 0.54 -23.06
C ALA A 288 -0.23 1.79 -22.21
N ASP A 289 -1.22 2.45 -21.66
CA ASP A 289 -1.05 3.54 -20.68
C ASP A 289 -0.48 3.04 -19.36
N HIS A 290 -1.12 2.04 -18.79
CA HIS A 290 -0.83 1.57 -17.43
C HIS A 290 0.53 0.88 -17.33
N ILE A 291 1.03 0.22 -18.37
CA ILE A 291 2.38 -0.35 -18.33
C ILE A 291 3.44 0.73 -18.14
N ARG A 292 3.28 1.91 -18.77
CA ARG A 292 4.18 3.05 -18.58
C ARG A 292 4.18 3.46 -17.11
N THR A 293 3.00 3.70 -16.55
CA THR A 293 2.82 4.10 -15.14
C THR A 293 3.47 3.12 -14.18
N ILE A 294 3.20 1.83 -14.34
CA ILE A 294 3.69 0.79 -13.44
C ILE A 294 5.21 0.64 -13.56
N ALA A 295 5.73 0.56 -14.79
CA ALA A 295 7.16 0.39 -15.03
C ALA A 295 7.97 1.57 -14.47
N PHE A 296 7.56 2.81 -14.72
CA PHE A 296 8.24 3.99 -14.21
C PHE A 296 8.10 4.14 -12.69
N SER A 297 6.95 3.78 -12.11
CA SER A 297 6.79 3.79 -10.65
C SER A 297 7.72 2.78 -9.96
N ILE A 298 7.86 1.58 -10.52
CA ILE A 298 8.80 0.57 -10.01
C ILE A 298 10.24 1.08 -10.18
N THR A 299 10.55 1.68 -11.32
CA THR A 299 11.86 2.30 -11.60
C THR A 299 12.20 3.40 -10.60
N ASP A 300 11.23 4.22 -10.22
CA ASP A 300 11.38 5.26 -9.20
C ASP A 300 11.35 4.70 -7.74
N GLY A 301 11.39 3.37 -7.57
CA GLY A 301 11.48 2.67 -6.29
C GLY A 301 10.14 2.47 -5.58
N GLN A 302 9.01 2.75 -6.25
CA GLN A 302 7.67 2.52 -5.68
C GLN A 302 7.10 1.19 -6.16
N LEU A 303 7.10 0.20 -5.28
CA LEU A 303 6.48 -1.09 -5.55
C LEU A 303 4.97 -1.06 -5.28
N PRO A 304 4.17 -1.86 -6.01
CA PRO A 304 2.78 -2.12 -5.66
C PRO A 304 2.66 -2.64 -4.22
N SER A 305 1.75 -2.07 -3.43
CA SER A 305 1.56 -2.45 -2.03
C SER A 305 0.12 -2.26 -1.56
N ASN A 306 -0.16 -2.47 -0.27
CA ASN A 306 -1.50 -2.30 0.32
C ASN A 306 -1.75 -0.91 0.91
N ALA A 307 -0.79 0.03 0.80
CA ALA A 307 -0.89 1.34 1.43
C ALA A 307 -0.31 2.46 0.56
N LYS A 308 -0.77 3.68 0.81
CA LYS A 308 -0.26 4.93 0.21
C LYS A 308 -0.09 4.84 -1.32
N ALA A 309 0.99 5.38 -1.86
CA ALA A 309 1.30 5.38 -3.29
C ALA A 309 1.31 3.96 -3.89
N GLY A 310 1.88 2.98 -3.20
CA GLY A 310 1.92 1.60 -3.67
C GLY A 310 0.54 0.96 -3.86
N TYR A 311 -0.46 1.36 -3.06
CA TYR A 311 -1.85 0.92 -3.26
C TYR A 311 -2.43 1.47 -4.56
N VAL A 312 -2.16 2.73 -4.87
CA VAL A 312 -2.63 3.35 -6.12
C VAL A 312 -2.00 2.64 -7.33
N ILE A 313 -0.68 2.40 -7.30
CA ILE A 313 0.03 1.68 -8.37
C ILE A 313 -0.51 0.25 -8.53
N ARG A 314 -0.77 -0.45 -7.42
CA ARG A 314 -1.40 -1.78 -7.46
C ARG A 314 -2.80 -1.74 -8.07
N ARG A 315 -3.60 -0.71 -7.78
CA ARG A 315 -4.94 -0.50 -8.37
C ARG A 315 -4.86 -0.30 -9.88
N ILE A 316 -3.88 0.48 -10.35
CA ILE A 316 -3.65 0.71 -11.79
C ILE A 316 -3.26 -0.60 -12.49
N LEU A 317 -2.35 -1.38 -11.90
CA LEU A 317 -1.99 -2.70 -12.44
C LEU A 317 -3.21 -3.63 -12.52
N ARG A 318 -3.98 -3.72 -11.46
CA ARG A 318 -5.20 -4.56 -11.42
C ARG A 318 -6.24 -4.11 -12.44
N ARG A 319 -6.38 -2.80 -12.67
CA ARG A 319 -7.25 -2.27 -13.72
C ARG A 319 -6.82 -2.77 -15.09
N ALA A 320 -5.54 -2.69 -15.43
CA ALA A 320 -5.02 -3.18 -16.70
C ALA A 320 -5.20 -4.70 -16.86
N VAL A 321 -4.88 -5.49 -15.83
CA VAL A 321 -5.06 -6.96 -15.84
C VAL A 321 -6.53 -7.33 -16.05
N ARG A 322 -7.46 -6.61 -15.43
CA ARG A 322 -8.89 -6.81 -15.62
C ARG A 322 -9.34 -6.57 -17.07
N TYR A 323 -8.93 -5.43 -17.66
CA TYR A 323 -9.25 -5.13 -19.07
C TYR A 323 -8.67 -6.20 -19.99
N ALA A 324 -7.46 -6.65 -19.73
CA ALA A 324 -6.82 -7.72 -20.48
C ALA A 324 -7.55 -9.06 -20.32
N TYR A 325 -7.95 -9.41 -19.11
CA TYR A 325 -8.70 -10.64 -18.83
C TYR A 325 -10.07 -10.65 -19.52
N THR A 326 -10.79 -9.51 -19.43
CA THR A 326 -12.17 -9.41 -19.90
C THR A 326 -12.26 -9.28 -21.42
N PHE A 327 -11.46 -8.38 -22.01
CA PHE A 327 -11.62 -8.00 -23.42
C PHE A 327 -10.53 -8.54 -24.34
N LEU A 328 -9.33 -8.80 -23.81
CA LEU A 328 -8.22 -9.36 -24.63
C LEU A 328 -8.05 -10.87 -24.42
N GLY A 329 -8.86 -11.50 -23.54
CA GLY A 329 -8.83 -12.94 -23.31
C GLY A 329 -7.56 -13.44 -22.58
N GLN A 330 -6.79 -12.55 -21.95
CA GLN A 330 -5.55 -12.92 -21.27
C GLN A 330 -5.84 -13.55 -19.90
N LYS A 331 -5.74 -14.86 -19.82
CA LYS A 331 -5.98 -15.64 -18.59
C LYS A 331 -4.72 -15.91 -17.77
N GLN A 332 -3.56 -15.56 -18.30
CA GLN A 332 -2.24 -15.68 -17.65
C GLN A 332 -1.55 -14.35 -17.67
N ALA A 333 -0.55 -14.17 -16.78
CA ALA A 333 0.28 -12.97 -16.76
C ALA A 333 0.95 -12.73 -18.13
N PHE A 334 0.82 -11.54 -18.65
CA PHE A 334 1.34 -11.17 -19.97
C PHE A 334 1.94 -9.75 -20.03
N MET A 335 1.51 -8.82 -19.18
CA MET A 335 1.96 -7.42 -19.22
C MET A 335 3.47 -7.30 -19.05
N TYR A 336 4.07 -8.15 -18.21
CA TYR A 336 5.53 -8.15 -18.03
C TYR A 336 6.30 -8.37 -19.35
N LYS A 337 5.69 -9.05 -20.35
CA LYS A 337 6.27 -9.28 -21.68
C LYS A 337 6.29 -8.03 -22.55
N LEU A 338 5.56 -6.98 -22.18
CA LEU A 338 5.53 -5.69 -22.84
C LEU A 338 6.68 -4.77 -22.37
N VAL A 339 7.32 -5.08 -21.24
CA VAL A 339 8.42 -4.27 -20.67
C VAL A 339 9.58 -4.07 -21.63
N PRO A 340 10.08 -5.11 -22.38
CA PRO A 340 11.13 -4.91 -23.37
C PRO A 340 10.73 -3.92 -24.46
N VAL A 341 9.47 -3.95 -24.92
CA VAL A 341 8.96 -3.02 -25.95
C VAL A 341 8.92 -1.59 -25.42
N LEU A 342 8.48 -1.40 -24.16
CA LEU A 342 8.52 -0.09 -23.51
C LEU A 342 9.95 0.44 -23.40
N ILE A 343 10.91 -0.40 -23.05
CA ILE A 343 12.33 -0.02 -22.94
C ILE A 343 12.93 0.34 -24.31
N GLU A 344 12.59 -0.40 -25.35
CA GLU A 344 13.02 -0.06 -26.72
C GLU A 344 12.50 1.32 -27.13
N ASN A 345 11.26 1.64 -26.76
CA ASN A 345 10.59 2.89 -27.10
C ASN A 345 11.08 4.10 -26.27
N MET A 346 11.23 3.94 -24.94
CA MET A 346 11.49 5.04 -24.01
C MET A 346 12.87 4.98 -23.32
N GLY A 347 13.55 3.84 -23.35
CA GLY A 347 14.83 3.63 -22.64
C GLY A 347 15.99 4.49 -23.12
N GLY A 348 15.88 5.11 -24.31
CA GLY A 348 16.85 6.11 -24.79
C GLY A 348 16.78 7.42 -23.99
N ALA A 349 15.58 7.86 -23.65
CA ALA A 349 15.34 9.06 -22.83
C ALA A 349 15.44 8.76 -21.32
N TYR A 350 15.12 7.52 -20.93
CA TYR A 350 15.07 7.07 -19.54
C TYR A 350 15.87 5.78 -19.34
N PRO A 351 17.22 5.85 -19.29
CA PRO A 351 18.09 4.67 -19.23
C PRO A 351 17.89 3.82 -17.97
N GLU A 352 17.32 4.40 -16.92
CA GLU A 352 16.95 3.71 -15.69
C GLU A 352 15.93 2.57 -15.91
N LEU A 353 15.04 2.67 -16.90
CA LEU A 353 14.14 1.58 -17.28
C LEU A 353 14.91 0.31 -17.68
N LYS A 354 15.98 0.49 -18.48
CA LYS A 354 16.82 -0.62 -18.93
C LYS A 354 17.61 -1.23 -17.76
N ALA A 355 18.12 -0.39 -16.87
CA ALA A 355 18.87 -0.84 -15.70
C ALA A 355 18.01 -1.70 -14.76
N GLN A 356 16.69 -1.45 -14.71
CA GLN A 356 15.76 -2.13 -13.82
C GLN A 356 14.82 -3.13 -14.52
N GLN A 357 15.07 -3.47 -15.77
CA GLN A 357 14.21 -4.34 -16.58
C GLN A 357 13.82 -5.62 -15.85
N ALA A 358 14.78 -6.36 -15.33
CA ALA A 358 14.55 -7.65 -14.67
C ALA A 358 13.65 -7.51 -13.43
N LEU A 359 13.81 -6.42 -12.66
CA LEU A 359 12.95 -6.13 -11.51
C LEU A 359 11.53 -5.78 -11.94
N ILE A 360 11.38 -4.90 -12.93
CA ILE A 360 10.06 -4.48 -13.45
C ILE A 360 9.28 -5.69 -13.95
N GLU A 361 9.88 -6.51 -14.84
CA GLU A 361 9.25 -7.71 -15.39
C GLU A 361 8.78 -8.66 -14.29
N LYS A 362 9.63 -8.86 -13.28
CA LYS A 362 9.34 -9.79 -12.21
C LYS A 362 8.23 -9.31 -11.28
N VAL A 363 8.31 -8.05 -10.81
CA VAL A 363 7.28 -7.45 -9.93
C VAL A 363 5.94 -7.47 -10.65
N MET A 364 5.91 -7.06 -11.92
CA MET A 364 4.68 -7.07 -12.71
C MET A 364 4.12 -8.48 -12.84
N LYS A 365 4.94 -9.46 -13.23
CA LYS A 365 4.50 -10.84 -13.40
C LYS A 365 3.88 -11.41 -12.14
N GLU A 366 4.52 -11.23 -11.00
CA GLU A 366 4.04 -11.78 -9.73
C GLU A 366 2.76 -11.10 -9.23
N GLU A 367 2.64 -9.77 -9.38
CA GLU A 367 1.41 -9.05 -9.06
C GLU A 367 0.25 -9.46 -10.00
N GLU A 368 0.52 -9.66 -11.29
CA GLU A 368 -0.46 -10.19 -12.25
C GLU A 368 -0.94 -11.59 -11.85
N GLU A 369 0.00 -12.52 -11.59
CA GLU A 369 -0.33 -13.90 -11.18
C GLU A 369 -1.11 -13.93 -9.87
N SER A 370 -0.70 -13.08 -8.91
CA SER A 370 -1.41 -12.96 -7.63
C SER A 370 -2.84 -12.44 -7.81
N PHE A 371 -3.01 -11.42 -8.64
CA PHE A 371 -4.34 -10.86 -8.90
C PHE A 371 -5.22 -11.79 -9.72
N LEU A 372 -4.69 -12.48 -10.71
CA LEU A 372 -5.43 -13.46 -11.50
C LEU A 372 -5.99 -14.59 -10.62
N ARG A 373 -5.24 -15.05 -9.61
CA ARG A 373 -5.76 -16.01 -8.60
C ARG A 373 -6.93 -15.42 -7.79
N THR A 374 -6.83 -14.16 -7.41
CA THR A 374 -7.88 -13.42 -6.68
C THR A 374 -9.09 -13.20 -7.59
N LEU A 375 -8.84 -12.83 -8.84
CA LEU A 375 -9.87 -12.60 -9.86
C LEU A 375 -10.71 -13.84 -10.08
N GLU A 376 -10.10 -15.01 -10.25
CA GLU A 376 -10.78 -16.29 -10.39
C GLU A 376 -11.64 -16.62 -9.16
N THR A 377 -11.10 -16.39 -7.96
CA THR A 377 -11.83 -16.60 -6.70
C THR A 377 -13.00 -15.64 -6.57
N GLY A 378 -12.80 -14.36 -6.93
CA GLY A 378 -13.85 -13.35 -6.91
C GLY A 378 -14.99 -13.66 -7.87
N ILE A 379 -14.69 -14.09 -9.09
CA ILE A 379 -15.70 -14.53 -10.06
C ILE A 379 -16.52 -15.68 -9.48
N ARG A 380 -15.88 -16.70 -8.92
CA ARG A 380 -16.58 -17.85 -8.31
C ARG A 380 -17.49 -17.47 -7.15
N LEU A 381 -17.06 -16.52 -6.31
CA LEU A 381 -17.87 -16.00 -5.21
C LEU A 381 -19.04 -15.18 -5.72
N LEU A 382 -18.82 -14.36 -6.73
CA LEU A 382 -19.87 -13.57 -7.37
C LEU A 382 -20.91 -14.48 -8.01
N ASP A 383 -20.50 -15.54 -8.71
CA ASP A 383 -21.41 -16.55 -9.28
C ASP A 383 -22.30 -17.18 -8.21
N LYS A 384 -21.75 -17.49 -7.04
CA LYS A 384 -22.50 -17.99 -5.89
C LYS A 384 -23.51 -16.95 -5.40
N THR A 385 -23.10 -15.71 -5.20
CA THR A 385 -23.96 -14.60 -4.75
C THR A 385 -25.09 -14.33 -5.76
N MET A 386 -24.77 -14.35 -7.05
CA MET A 386 -25.77 -14.23 -8.13
C MET A 386 -26.79 -15.37 -8.11
N ALA A 387 -26.33 -16.60 -7.90
CA ALA A 387 -27.22 -17.76 -7.81
C ALA A 387 -28.16 -17.65 -6.60
N GLU A 388 -27.65 -17.22 -5.45
CA GLU A 388 -28.44 -16.99 -4.23
C GLU A 388 -29.45 -15.85 -4.43
N ALA A 389 -29.06 -14.74 -5.07
CA ALA A 389 -29.97 -13.65 -5.39
C ALA A 389 -31.09 -14.07 -6.33
N LYS A 390 -30.77 -14.80 -7.42
CA LYS A 390 -31.77 -15.36 -8.38
C LYS A 390 -32.72 -16.33 -7.70
N ALA A 391 -32.23 -17.22 -6.84
CA ALA A 391 -33.03 -18.14 -6.07
C ALA A 391 -34.00 -17.44 -5.09
N ALA A 392 -33.59 -16.27 -4.57
CA ALA A 392 -34.40 -15.41 -3.71
C ALA A 392 -35.31 -14.45 -4.49
N GLY A 393 -35.36 -14.53 -5.83
CA GLY A 393 -36.14 -13.62 -6.69
C GLY A 393 -35.66 -12.18 -6.69
N LYS A 394 -34.42 -11.91 -6.29
CA LYS A 394 -33.81 -10.57 -6.28
C LYS A 394 -33.14 -10.28 -7.62
N THR A 395 -33.21 -9.04 -8.04
CA THR A 395 -32.53 -8.51 -9.25
C THR A 395 -31.30 -7.70 -8.92
N GLU A 396 -31.00 -7.55 -7.63
CA GLU A 396 -29.90 -6.75 -7.13
C GLU A 396 -29.15 -7.49 -6.01
N ILE A 397 -27.81 -7.41 -6.01
CA ILE A 397 -26.98 -7.84 -4.89
C ILE A 397 -26.74 -6.68 -3.92
N SER A 398 -26.58 -6.98 -2.63
CA SER A 398 -26.38 -5.94 -1.61
C SER A 398 -25.03 -5.23 -1.78
N GLY A 399 -25.01 -3.93 -1.42
CA GLY A 399 -23.78 -3.16 -1.40
C GLY A 399 -22.72 -3.72 -0.43
N VAL A 400 -23.15 -4.40 0.65
CA VAL A 400 -22.26 -5.09 1.60
C VAL A 400 -21.58 -6.29 0.96
N ASP A 401 -22.31 -7.10 0.18
CA ASP A 401 -21.72 -8.25 -0.52
C ASP A 401 -20.73 -7.79 -1.59
N ALA A 402 -21.11 -6.77 -2.36
CA ALA A 402 -20.24 -6.14 -3.35
C ALA A 402 -18.98 -5.51 -2.69
N PHE A 403 -19.14 -4.87 -1.53
CA PHE A 403 -18.03 -4.33 -0.77
C PHE A 403 -17.12 -5.42 -0.20
N THR A 404 -17.67 -6.54 0.25
CA THR A 404 -16.91 -7.70 0.73
C THR A 404 -16.04 -8.30 -0.38
N LEU A 405 -16.59 -8.42 -1.60
CA LEU A 405 -15.82 -8.84 -2.78
C LEU A 405 -14.65 -7.89 -3.04
N TYR A 406 -14.89 -6.59 -2.94
CA TYR A 406 -13.88 -5.55 -3.15
C TYR A 406 -12.82 -5.53 -2.04
N ASP A 407 -13.24 -5.38 -0.79
CA ASP A 407 -12.36 -5.13 0.36
C ASP A 407 -11.58 -6.37 0.81
N THR A 408 -12.28 -7.51 0.93
CA THR A 408 -11.71 -8.75 1.45
C THR A 408 -10.99 -9.57 0.39
N PHE A 409 -11.56 -9.64 -0.81
CA PHE A 409 -11.03 -10.47 -1.89
C PHE A 409 -10.28 -9.67 -2.96
N GLY A 410 -10.27 -8.34 -2.86
CA GLY A 410 -9.61 -7.47 -3.84
C GLY A 410 -10.23 -7.54 -5.23
N PHE A 411 -11.51 -7.94 -5.33
CA PHE A 411 -12.24 -8.05 -6.57
C PHE A 411 -12.84 -6.71 -6.96
N PRO A 412 -12.47 -6.12 -8.11
CA PRO A 412 -12.88 -4.77 -8.46
C PRO A 412 -14.39 -4.60 -8.59
N PHE A 413 -14.95 -3.51 -8.06
CA PHE A 413 -16.38 -3.27 -8.05
C PHE A 413 -16.97 -3.11 -9.46
N ASP A 414 -16.28 -2.41 -10.34
CA ASP A 414 -16.66 -2.24 -11.75
C ASP A 414 -16.72 -3.55 -12.52
N LEU A 415 -15.86 -4.52 -12.17
CA LEU A 415 -15.95 -5.88 -12.71
C LEU A 415 -17.16 -6.61 -12.12
N THR A 416 -17.45 -6.41 -10.83
CA THR A 416 -18.66 -6.92 -10.21
C THR A 416 -19.90 -6.41 -10.96
N GLU A 417 -20.02 -5.10 -11.21
CA GLU A 417 -21.13 -4.51 -11.96
C GLU A 417 -21.25 -5.04 -13.38
N LEU A 418 -20.12 -5.18 -14.08
CA LEU A 418 -20.13 -5.73 -15.45
C LEU A 418 -20.69 -7.14 -15.49
N ILE A 419 -20.20 -8.05 -14.64
CA ILE A 419 -20.64 -9.43 -14.58
C ILE A 419 -22.13 -9.52 -14.16
N LEU A 420 -22.54 -8.70 -13.20
CA LEU A 420 -23.95 -8.63 -12.80
C LEU A 420 -24.85 -8.21 -13.96
N ARG A 421 -24.46 -7.18 -14.69
CA ARG A 421 -25.21 -6.66 -15.85
C ARG A 421 -25.35 -7.69 -16.96
N GLU A 422 -24.26 -8.42 -17.26
CA GLU A 422 -24.25 -9.53 -18.22
C GLU A 422 -25.19 -10.68 -17.80
N ASN A 423 -25.45 -10.83 -16.51
CA ASN A 423 -26.35 -11.83 -15.94
C ASN A 423 -27.74 -11.31 -15.59
N GLY A 424 -28.11 -10.10 -16.03
CA GLY A 424 -29.41 -9.47 -15.81
C GLY A 424 -29.65 -9.04 -14.36
N LEU A 425 -28.58 -8.80 -13.62
CA LEU A 425 -28.61 -8.33 -12.23
C LEU A 425 -27.94 -6.95 -12.11
N THR A 426 -28.16 -6.27 -10.98
CA THR A 426 -27.50 -5.01 -10.61
C THR A 426 -26.82 -5.09 -9.25
N ALA A 427 -25.98 -4.12 -8.90
CA ALA A 427 -25.44 -3.96 -7.56
C ALA A 427 -26.09 -2.74 -6.89
N ASP A 428 -26.31 -2.81 -5.58
CA ASP A 428 -26.65 -1.67 -4.74
C ASP A 428 -25.42 -0.75 -4.61
N VAL A 429 -25.26 0.15 -5.58
CA VAL A 429 -24.15 1.10 -5.67
C VAL A 429 -24.13 2.02 -4.44
N LYS A 430 -25.29 2.49 -3.99
CA LYS A 430 -25.38 3.39 -2.83
C LYS A 430 -24.93 2.69 -1.54
N GLY A 431 -25.32 1.43 -1.35
CA GLY A 431 -24.88 0.63 -0.21
C GLY A 431 -23.37 0.35 -0.29
N PHE A 432 -22.83 0.07 -1.46
CA PHE A 432 -21.39 -0.08 -1.68
C PHE A 432 -20.63 1.22 -1.36
N GLU A 433 -21.09 2.36 -1.90
CA GLU A 433 -20.49 3.67 -1.64
C GLU A 433 -20.55 4.05 -0.15
N ALA A 434 -21.64 3.69 0.54
CA ALA A 434 -21.76 3.91 1.99
C ALA A 434 -20.69 3.13 2.78
N GLU A 435 -20.43 1.86 2.42
CA GLU A 435 -19.39 1.05 3.05
C GLU A 435 -17.99 1.59 2.69
N MET A 436 -17.76 2.00 1.43
CA MET A 436 -16.54 2.66 0.99
C MET A 436 -16.29 3.97 1.75
N GLN A 437 -17.33 4.78 1.96
CA GLN A 437 -17.21 6.02 2.75
C GLN A 437 -16.86 5.72 4.21
N LYS A 438 -17.46 4.70 4.81
CA LYS A 438 -17.10 4.26 6.18
C LYS A 438 -15.63 3.84 6.27
N GLN A 439 -15.11 3.13 5.26
CA GLN A 439 -13.71 2.73 5.18
C GLN A 439 -12.81 3.96 4.97
N LYS A 440 -13.14 4.84 3.99
CA LYS A 440 -12.42 6.09 3.72
C LYS A 440 -12.41 7.03 4.92
N GLN A 441 -13.55 7.15 5.63
CA GLN A 441 -13.66 7.96 6.83
C GLN A 441 -12.76 7.42 7.96
N ARG A 442 -12.72 6.09 8.14
CA ARG A 442 -11.77 5.45 9.06
C ARG A 442 -10.32 5.72 8.67
N ALA A 443 -9.98 5.66 7.38
CA ALA A 443 -8.65 5.96 6.86
C ALA A 443 -8.31 7.46 6.94
N ARG A 444 -9.24 8.36 6.58
CA ARG A 444 -9.05 9.82 6.67
C ARG A 444 -8.93 10.31 8.10
N ASN A 445 -9.76 9.82 9.03
CA ASN A 445 -9.68 10.17 10.45
C ASN A 445 -8.35 9.70 11.08
N ALA A 446 -7.66 8.76 10.44
CA ALA A 446 -6.33 8.31 10.86
C ALA A 446 -5.18 9.17 10.29
N ALA A 447 -5.39 9.90 9.20
CA ALA A 447 -4.34 10.58 8.43
C ALA A 447 -4.51 12.10 8.26
N ALA A 448 -5.67 12.69 8.58
CA ALA A 448 -5.91 14.11 8.38
C ALA A 448 -5.10 14.96 9.37
N VAL A 449 -4.19 15.77 8.86
CA VAL A 449 -3.50 16.85 9.57
C VAL A 449 -3.97 18.17 8.96
N GLU A 450 -4.66 18.98 9.75
CA GLU A 450 -4.97 20.37 9.37
C GLU A 450 -3.80 21.24 9.77
N THR A 451 -3.16 21.90 8.82
CA THR A 451 -1.99 22.79 9.06
C THR A 451 -2.41 24.23 8.98
N GLY A 452 -2.03 25.02 10.00
CA GLY A 452 -2.11 26.49 9.98
C GLY A 452 -0.95 27.14 9.22
N ASP A 453 -0.98 28.45 9.12
CA ASP A 453 0.09 29.24 8.50
C ASP A 453 1.31 29.39 9.41
N TRP A 454 2.49 29.58 8.81
CA TRP A 454 3.73 29.86 9.54
C TRP A 454 3.72 31.25 10.16
N VAL A 455 4.04 31.31 11.44
CA VAL A 455 4.37 32.55 12.15
C VAL A 455 5.89 32.65 12.21
N THR A 456 6.47 33.58 11.49
CA THR A 456 7.93 33.84 11.47
C THR A 456 8.30 34.80 12.59
N LEU A 457 9.23 34.40 13.45
CA LEU A 457 9.77 35.21 14.53
C LEU A 457 11.11 35.85 14.12
N LYS A 458 11.94 35.07 13.44
CA LYS A 458 13.26 35.49 12.94
C LYS A 458 13.48 34.95 11.54
N GLU A 459 14.07 35.73 10.67
CA GLU A 459 14.55 35.25 9.38
C GLU A 459 15.87 34.47 9.59
N GLY A 460 16.04 33.39 8.84
CA GLY A 460 17.23 32.55 8.91
C GLY A 460 17.01 31.19 8.31
N GLU A 461 18.13 30.48 8.12
CA GLU A 461 18.14 29.10 7.67
C GLU A 461 18.39 28.17 8.86
N THR A 462 17.88 26.93 8.75
CA THR A 462 18.10 25.87 9.75
C THR A 462 19.37 25.10 9.42
N HIS A 463 20.27 24.96 10.41
CA HIS A 463 21.46 24.14 10.28
C HIS A 463 21.38 22.88 11.15
N PHE A 464 21.56 21.71 10.52
CA PHE A 464 21.60 20.45 11.25
C PHE A 464 23.01 20.21 11.81
N VAL A 465 23.11 20.10 13.13
CA VAL A 465 24.38 19.87 13.86
C VAL A 465 24.45 18.51 14.56
N GLY A 466 23.42 17.69 14.36
CA GLY A 466 23.19 16.44 15.11
C GLY A 466 24.08 15.25 14.75
N TYR A 467 25.01 15.37 13.81
CA TYR A 467 26.08 14.39 13.62
C TYR A 467 27.17 14.50 14.66
N ASP A 468 27.40 15.71 15.21
CA ASP A 468 28.47 16.01 16.13
C ASP A 468 27.99 16.31 17.55
N TYR A 469 26.75 16.80 17.67
CA TYR A 469 26.17 17.24 18.94
C TYR A 469 24.82 16.60 19.22
N THR A 470 24.55 16.27 20.47
CA THR A 470 23.24 15.85 20.97
C THR A 470 22.55 16.97 21.76
N GLU A 471 23.30 18.02 22.10
CA GLU A 471 22.81 19.25 22.75
C GLU A 471 23.41 20.45 22.03
N TYR A 472 22.58 21.46 21.76
CA TYR A 472 23.05 22.67 21.07
C TYR A 472 22.17 23.88 21.40
N GLU A 473 22.79 25.06 21.56
CA GLU A 473 22.07 26.30 21.77
C GLU A 473 21.37 26.73 20.48
N THR A 474 20.11 27.13 20.57
CA THR A 474 19.27 27.44 19.42
C THR A 474 18.25 28.52 19.72
N SER A 475 17.61 29.02 18.67
CA SER A 475 16.44 29.91 18.76
C SER A 475 15.35 29.47 17.80
N ILE A 476 14.09 29.79 18.11
CA ILE A 476 12.96 29.51 17.24
C ILE A 476 12.96 30.53 16.11
N LEU A 477 12.99 30.04 14.85
CA LEU A 477 12.85 30.90 13.67
C LEU A 477 11.37 31.12 13.34
N ARG A 478 10.59 30.06 13.31
CA ARG A 478 9.16 30.08 12.99
C ARG A 478 8.42 28.90 13.62
N TYR A 479 7.10 29.03 13.74
CA TYR A 479 6.22 27.96 14.21
C TYR A 479 4.87 28.03 13.52
N ARG A 480 4.15 26.92 13.53
CA ARG A 480 2.73 26.87 13.17
C ARG A 480 1.96 25.86 14.03
N GLN A 481 0.65 26.06 14.09
CA GLN A 481 -0.25 25.13 14.76
C GLN A 481 -0.74 24.08 13.76
N ILE A 482 -0.85 22.84 14.21
CA ILE A 482 -1.47 21.74 13.46
C ILE A 482 -2.53 21.05 14.30
N LYS A 483 -3.57 20.50 13.65
CA LYS A 483 -4.55 19.63 14.30
C LYS A 483 -4.44 18.23 13.73
N GLN A 484 -4.19 17.27 14.59
CA GLN A 484 -4.09 15.88 14.23
C GLN A 484 -4.91 15.02 15.21
N LYS A 485 -5.85 14.21 14.70
CA LYS A 485 -6.71 13.34 15.53
C LYS A 485 -7.35 14.06 16.74
N ASN A 486 -7.89 15.24 16.55
CA ASN A 486 -8.47 16.12 17.60
C ASN A 486 -7.46 16.62 18.66
N GLN A 487 -6.16 16.49 18.42
CA GLN A 487 -5.12 17.09 19.24
C GLN A 487 -4.53 18.30 18.53
N THR A 488 -4.34 19.38 19.28
CA THR A 488 -3.56 20.54 18.81
C THR A 488 -2.10 20.26 19.09
N LEU A 489 -1.27 20.36 18.07
CA LEU A 489 0.18 20.25 18.14
C LEU A 489 0.82 21.47 17.49
N TYR A 490 2.09 21.67 17.74
CA TYR A 490 2.85 22.77 17.17
C TYR A 490 4.05 22.22 16.41
N GLN A 491 4.31 22.80 15.27
CA GLN A 491 5.50 22.60 14.48
C GLN A 491 6.43 23.77 14.69
N ILE A 492 7.67 23.49 15.05
CA ILE A 492 8.69 24.48 15.41
C ILE A 492 9.90 24.30 14.52
N VAL A 493 10.43 25.37 13.97
CA VAL A 493 11.66 25.42 13.19
C VAL A 493 12.71 26.17 13.99
N LEU A 494 13.89 25.54 14.14
CA LEU A 494 15.02 26.05 14.92
C LEU A 494 16.13 26.60 14.01
N SER A 495 16.93 27.54 14.50
CA SER A 495 18.12 28.03 13.78
C SER A 495 19.19 26.95 13.63
N GLU A 496 19.56 26.32 14.74
CA GLU A 496 20.43 25.14 14.80
C GLU A 496 19.67 24.00 15.45
N THR A 497 19.84 22.78 14.91
CA THR A 497 19.17 21.62 15.50
C THR A 497 20.07 20.40 15.58
N PRO A 498 20.19 19.80 16.78
CA PRO A 498 20.81 18.48 16.93
C PRO A 498 19.81 17.34 16.64
N PHE A 499 18.50 17.63 16.46
CA PHE A 499 17.47 16.62 16.21
C PHE A 499 17.53 16.14 14.78
N TYR A 500 17.70 14.83 14.60
CA TYR A 500 17.58 14.19 13.31
C TYR A 500 16.11 14.18 12.88
N ALA A 501 15.83 14.71 11.71
CA ALA A 501 14.51 14.67 11.12
C ALA A 501 14.28 13.35 10.38
N GLU A 502 13.08 12.76 10.51
CA GLU A 502 12.72 11.50 9.86
C GLU A 502 13.10 11.49 8.36
N SER A 503 14.03 10.62 8.00
CA SER A 503 14.55 10.48 6.64
C SER A 503 15.26 9.15 6.47
N GLY A 504 15.37 8.64 5.22
CA GLY A 504 16.13 7.42 4.92
C GLY A 504 15.68 6.17 5.70
N GLY A 505 14.41 6.13 6.13
CA GLY A 505 13.87 5.02 6.93
C GLY A 505 14.14 5.12 8.44
N GLN A 506 14.97 6.07 8.91
CA GLN A 506 15.16 6.33 10.33
C GLN A 506 14.11 7.31 10.84
N VAL A 507 13.46 6.99 11.97
CA VAL A 507 12.49 7.87 12.65
C VAL A 507 13.17 9.15 13.16
N GLY A 508 12.38 10.21 13.30
CA GLY A 508 12.84 11.46 13.87
C GLY A 508 13.18 11.35 15.35
N ASP A 509 14.10 12.17 15.80
CA ASP A 509 14.46 12.23 17.21
C ASP A 509 13.37 12.84 18.06
N THR A 510 13.41 12.47 19.32
CA THR A 510 12.66 13.07 20.41
C THR A 510 13.61 13.71 21.42
N GLY A 511 13.08 14.56 22.29
CA GLY A 511 13.89 15.18 23.34
C GLY A 511 13.19 16.40 23.90
N VAL A 512 13.96 17.42 24.27
CA VAL A 512 13.42 18.62 24.91
C VAL A 512 14.09 19.90 24.39
N LEU A 513 13.37 21.02 24.43
CA LEU A 513 13.90 22.36 24.37
C LEU A 513 13.87 22.94 25.78
N VAL A 514 15.02 23.31 26.28
CA VAL A 514 15.20 23.85 27.66
C VAL A 514 15.56 25.32 27.61
N SER A 515 14.78 26.15 28.25
CA SER A 515 15.14 27.56 28.51
C SER A 515 15.29 27.79 30.02
N GLU A 516 15.69 28.96 30.45
CA GLU A 516 15.70 29.33 31.85
C GLU A 516 14.30 29.36 32.50
N PHE A 517 13.24 29.39 31.70
CA PHE A 517 11.86 29.53 32.17
C PHE A 517 11.11 28.19 32.17
N GLU A 518 11.38 27.32 31.18
CA GLU A 518 10.57 26.11 30.96
C GLU A 518 11.28 25.07 30.12
N THR A 519 10.69 23.85 30.12
CA THR A 519 11.08 22.74 29.26
C THR A 519 9.90 22.36 28.37
N ILE A 520 10.15 22.20 27.08
CA ILE A 520 9.19 21.82 26.07
C ILE A 520 9.59 20.47 25.48
N ASP A 521 8.67 19.50 25.57
CA ASP A 521 8.88 18.17 24.97
C ASP A 521 8.77 18.24 23.45
N ILE A 522 9.78 17.75 22.76
CA ILE A 522 9.77 17.44 21.34
C ILE A 522 9.43 15.96 21.19
N ILE A 523 8.24 15.68 20.70
CA ILE A 523 7.69 14.33 20.62
C ILE A 523 8.04 13.62 19.31
N ASP A 524 8.47 14.36 18.29
CA ASP A 524 8.89 13.84 17.00
C ASP A 524 9.62 14.94 16.22
N THR A 525 10.46 14.57 15.25
CA THR A 525 11.10 15.49 14.32
C THR A 525 10.91 14.99 12.90
N LYS A 526 10.17 15.75 12.11
CA LYS A 526 9.84 15.43 10.72
C LYS A 526 10.66 16.27 9.74
N LYS A 527 10.74 15.81 8.51
CA LYS A 527 11.35 16.54 7.42
C LYS A 527 10.26 16.98 6.44
N GLU A 528 10.17 18.27 6.18
CA GLU A 528 9.29 18.83 5.16
C GLU A 528 10.15 19.66 4.21
N ASN A 529 10.27 19.24 2.95
CA ASN A 529 11.09 19.90 1.93
C ASN A 529 12.53 20.23 2.42
N ASN A 530 13.22 19.23 2.97
CA ASN A 530 14.54 19.32 3.58
C ASN A 530 14.62 20.18 4.86
N LEU A 531 13.54 20.75 5.36
CA LEU A 531 13.47 21.51 6.58
C LEU A 531 13.17 20.60 7.77
N PRO A 532 14.01 20.55 8.81
CA PRO A 532 13.70 19.87 10.06
C PRO A 532 12.58 20.60 10.81
N ILE A 533 11.54 19.87 11.16
CA ILE A 533 10.36 20.37 11.87
C ILE A 533 10.18 19.59 13.16
N HIS A 534 10.26 20.30 14.29
CA HIS A 534 10.10 19.72 15.62
C HIS A 534 8.64 19.79 16.04
N ILE A 535 8.08 18.67 16.47
CA ILE A 535 6.67 18.57 16.87
C ILE A 535 6.57 18.62 18.39
N ALA A 536 5.81 19.59 18.89
CA ALA A 536 5.58 19.80 20.32
C ALA A 536 4.08 19.83 20.65
N LYS A 537 3.71 19.48 21.90
CA LYS A 537 2.34 19.58 22.39
C LYS A 537 1.95 20.99 22.82
N LYS A 538 2.91 21.82 23.14
CA LYS A 538 2.74 23.24 23.52
C LYS A 538 3.87 24.10 22.97
N LEU A 539 3.61 25.38 22.78
CA LEU A 539 4.66 26.36 22.49
C LEU A 539 5.28 26.86 23.79
N PRO A 540 6.53 27.32 23.75
CA PRO A 540 7.11 28.09 24.85
C PRO A 540 6.31 29.38 25.11
N GLU A 541 6.26 29.80 26.38
CA GLU A 541 5.67 31.10 26.74
C GLU A 541 6.59 32.26 26.30
N HIS A 542 7.92 32.03 26.28
CA HIS A 542 8.93 32.98 25.88
C HIS A 542 9.60 32.54 24.57
N LEU A 543 8.98 32.85 23.45
CA LEU A 543 9.40 32.42 22.10
C LEU A 543 10.76 33.02 21.67
N ASP A 544 11.12 34.18 22.19
CA ASP A 544 12.39 34.89 21.87
C ASP A 544 13.57 34.47 22.73
N ALA A 545 13.34 33.65 23.78
CA ALA A 545 14.40 33.22 24.68
C ALA A 545 15.36 32.24 23.98
N PRO A 546 16.67 32.34 24.28
CA PRO A 546 17.63 31.30 23.89
C PRO A 546 17.23 29.97 24.52
N MET A 547 17.38 28.88 23.77
CA MET A 547 17.02 27.55 24.23
C MET A 547 18.18 26.59 24.00
N MET A 548 18.31 25.60 24.87
CA MET A 548 19.14 24.44 24.64
C MET A 548 18.26 23.32 24.04
N ALA A 549 18.56 22.90 22.84
CA ALA A 549 17.95 21.76 22.18
C ALA A 549 18.70 20.50 22.61
N CYS A 550 18.02 19.61 23.34
CA CYS A 550 18.61 18.38 23.92
C CYS A 550 17.87 17.15 23.37
N VAL A 551 18.60 16.31 22.65
CA VAL A 551 18.09 15.05 22.09
C VAL A 551 18.01 13.99 23.18
N ASP A 552 17.00 13.10 23.12
CA ASP A 552 16.93 11.86 23.92
C ASP A 552 18.08 10.93 23.49
N THR A 553 19.17 10.97 24.24
CA THR A 553 20.43 10.28 23.90
C THR A 553 20.30 8.77 23.87
N ASP A 554 19.45 8.20 24.71
CA ASP A 554 19.25 6.73 24.78
C ASP A 554 18.52 6.24 23.53
N LYS A 555 17.46 6.94 23.12
CA LYS A 555 16.76 6.61 21.88
C LYS A 555 17.61 6.87 20.65
N ARG A 556 18.38 7.96 20.62
CA ARG A 556 19.32 8.25 19.54
C ARG A 556 20.36 7.15 19.41
N ALA A 557 20.96 6.72 20.52
CA ALA A 557 21.96 5.65 20.53
C ALA A 557 21.37 4.33 20.02
N ALA A 558 20.15 3.96 20.46
CA ALA A 558 19.46 2.78 20.00
C ALA A 558 19.12 2.85 18.49
N CYS A 559 18.62 4.01 18.00
CA CYS A 559 18.42 4.24 16.57
C CYS A 559 19.73 4.11 15.79
N ALA A 560 20.83 4.72 16.27
CA ALA A 560 22.12 4.65 15.60
C ALA A 560 22.67 3.22 15.53
N ALA A 561 22.45 2.42 16.58
CA ALA A 561 22.81 1.00 16.62
C ALA A 561 22.02 0.19 15.59
N ASN A 562 20.68 0.36 15.57
CA ASN A 562 19.81 -0.29 14.60
C ASN A 562 20.09 0.16 13.16
N HIS A 563 20.42 1.44 12.94
CA HIS A 563 20.75 1.94 11.61
C HIS A 563 22.08 1.38 11.09
N SER A 564 23.11 1.40 11.94
CA SER A 564 24.40 0.83 11.57
C SER A 564 24.30 -0.69 11.33
N CYS A 565 23.48 -1.38 12.13
CA CYS A 565 23.19 -2.79 11.91
C CYS A 565 22.49 -3.05 10.56
N THR A 566 21.63 -2.10 10.11
CA THR A 566 20.95 -2.21 8.80
C THR A 566 21.95 -2.27 7.65
N HIS A 567 23.02 -1.45 7.68
CA HIS A 567 24.09 -1.49 6.69
C HIS A 567 24.85 -2.83 6.70
N LEU A 568 25.22 -3.32 7.88
CA LEU A 568 25.87 -4.63 8.00
C LEU A 568 24.98 -5.78 7.55
N LEU A 569 23.65 -5.64 7.76
CA LEU A 569 22.66 -6.62 7.33
C LEU A 569 22.52 -6.65 5.81
N ASP A 570 22.49 -5.49 5.15
CA ASP A 570 22.45 -5.41 3.69
C ASP A 570 23.67 -6.10 3.06
N GLU A 571 24.86 -5.79 3.54
CA GLU A 571 26.08 -6.44 3.08
C GLU A 571 26.07 -7.96 3.29
N ALA A 572 25.62 -8.45 4.46
CA ALA A 572 25.53 -9.86 4.75
C ALA A 572 24.49 -10.57 3.85
N LEU A 573 23.37 -9.93 3.56
CA LEU A 573 22.36 -10.44 2.64
C LEU A 573 22.90 -10.53 1.20
N LEU A 574 23.65 -9.53 0.74
CA LEU A 574 24.35 -9.56 -0.55
C LEU A 574 25.32 -10.74 -0.64
N GLN A 575 26.06 -11.01 0.43
CA GLN A 575 27.02 -12.11 0.48
C GLN A 575 26.34 -13.49 0.46
N VAL A 576 25.25 -13.68 1.21
CA VAL A 576 24.58 -14.98 1.37
C VAL A 576 23.59 -15.27 0.25
N LEU A 577 22.85 -14.26 -0.21
CA LEU A 577 21.76 -14.44 -1.16
C LEU A 577 22.14 -14.06 -2.60
N GLY A 578 23.18 -13.24 -2.78
CA GLY A 578 23.67 -12.80 -4.09
C GLY A 578 23.38 -11.33 -4.42
N THR A 579 24.00 -10.88 -5.52
CA THR A 579 24.05 -9.47 -5.94
C THR A 579 22.72 -8.88 -6.41
N HIS A 580 21.65 -9.69 -6.52
CA HIS A 580 20.30 -9.24 -6.85
C HIS A 580 19.56 -8.64 -5.64
N VAL A 581 20.15 -8.79 -4.44
CA VAL A 581 19.59 -8.14 -3.23
C VAL A 581 19.79 -6.63 -3.35
N GLU A 582 18.72 -5.90 -3.22
CA GLU A 582 18.71 -4.44 -3.18
C GLU A 582 17.70 -4.00 -2.14
N GLN A 583 18.02 -2.97 -1.37
CA GLN A 583 17.09 -2.38 -0.43
C GLN A 583 15.86 -1.83 -1.16
N LYS A 584 14.66 -2.21 -0.70
CA LYS A 584 13.37 -1.74 -1.20
C LYS A 584 12.61 -0.90 -0.18
N GLY A 585 13.03 -0.92 1.05
CA GLY A 585 12.51 -0.12 2.14
C GLY A 585 13.25 -0.39 3.42
N SER A 586 13.21 0.57 4.33
CA SER A 586 13.81 0.46 5.65
C SER A 586 12.93 1.18 6.67
N LEU A 587 12.94 0.70 7.90
CA LEU A 587 12.42 1.42 9.05
C LEU A 587 13.34 1.15 10.24
N VAL A 588 13.90 2.22 10.78
CA VAL A 588 14.82 2.17 11.92
C VAL A 588 14.19 2.97 13.05
N THR A 589 13.93 2.29 14.15
CA THR A 589 13.37 2.85 15.39
C THR A 589 14.31 2.57 16.55
N PRO A 590 14.11 3.14 17.75
CA PRO A 590 14.87 2.77 18.94
C PRO A 590 14.70 1.28 19.32
N ASP A 591 13.53 0.72 19.03
CA ASP A 591 13.16 -0.63 19.46
C ASP A 591 13.57 -1.72 18.47
N SER A 592 13.64 -1.43 17.17
CA SER A 592 13.88 -2.42 16.11
C SER A 592 14.31 -1.81 14.79
N LEU A 593 14.87 -2.64 13.94
CA LEU A 593 15.07 -2.36 12.53
C LEU A 593 14.20 -3.28 11.68
N ARG A 594 13.76 -2.76 10.54
CA ARG A 594 13.05 -3.47 9.50
C ARG A 594 13.73 -3.20 8.18
N PHE A 595 14.05 -4.26 7.45
CA PHE A 595 14.72 -4.19 6.16
C PHE A 595 13.94 -4.95 5.10
N ASP A 596 13.47 -4.23 4.09
CA ASP A 596 12.76 -4.78 2.94
C ASP A 596 13.70 -4.85 1.75
N PHE A 597 13.84 -6.01 1.13
CA PHE A 597 14.83 -6.24 0.07
C PHE A 597 14.29 -7.15 -1.05
N SER A 598 14.88 -7.01 -2.23
CA SER A 598 14.53 -7.85 -3.38
C SER A 598 15.08 -9.26 -3.18
N HIS A 599 14.20 -10.24 -3.07
CA HIS A 599 14.54 -11.66 -3.09
C HIS A 599 13.32 -12.51 -3.41
N PHE A 600 13.53 -13.60 -4.15
CA PHE A 600 12.49 -14.32 -4.87
C PHE A 600 11.91 -15.50 -4.11
N GLN A 601 12.64 -15.99 -3.13
CA GLN A 601 12.28 -17.17 -2.37
C GLN A 601 12.21 -16.82 -0.89
N LYS A 602 11.58 -17.68 -0.12
CA LYS A 602 11.69 -17.61 1.34
C LYS A 602 13.15 -17.84 1.73
N VAL A 603 13.70 -16.96 2.54
CA VAL A 603 15.05 -17.15 3.10
C VAL A 603 15.01 -18.31 4.09
N THR A 604 15.92 -19.27 3.93
CA THR A 604 15.90 -20.46 4.79
C THR A 604 16.40 -20.14 6.19
N PRO A 605 16.01 -20.93 7.22
CA PRO A 605 16.54 -20.73 8.58
C PRO A 605 18.08 -20.81 8.67
N GLU A 606 18.71 -21.60 7.79
CA GLU A 606 20.16 -21.74 7.70
C GLU A 606 20.79 -20.44 7.17
N GLN A 607 20.24 -19.90 6.07
CA GLN A 607 20.68 -18.64 5.49
C GLN A 607 20.47 -17.46 6.46
N LEU A 608 19.34 -17.42 7.18
CA LEU A 608 19.11 -16.39 8.20
C LEU A 608 20.14 -16.46 9.33
N ARG A 609 20.49 -17.67 9.77
CA ARG A 609 21.55 -17.85 10.78
C ARG A 609 22.90 -17.44 10.25
N GLU A 610 23.24 -17.74 9.01
CA GLU A 610 24.49 -17.34 8.38
C GLU A 610 24.58 -15.81 8.30
N VAL A 611 23.53 -15.13 7.83
CA VAL A 611 23.45 -13.67 7.82
C VAL A 611 23.64 -13.09 9.21
N GLU A 612 22.90 -13.59 10.21
CA GLU A 612 23.02 -13.16 11.60
C GLU A 612 24.44 -13.35 12.17
N HIS A 613 25.08 -14.46 11.85
CA HIS A 613 26.46 -14.75 12.27
C HIS A 613 27.47 -13.79 11.63
N LEU A 614 27.31 -13.48 10.33
CA LEU A 614 28.18 -12.53 9.62
C LEU A 614 28.05 -11.12 10.21
N VAL A 615 26.84 -10.64 10.45
CA VAL A 615 26.61 -9.33 11.08
C VAL A 615 27.22 -9.30 12.48
N ASN A 616 26.96 -10.31 13.31
CA ASN A 616 27.53 -10.38 14.66
C ASN A 616 29.07 -10.54 14.66
N ALA A 617 29.66 -11.13 13.63
CA ALA A 617 31.11 -11.16 13.48
C ALA A 617 31.66 -9.73 13.28
N LYS A 618 31.10 -8.96 12.36
CA LYS A 618 31.47 -7.56 12.13
C LYS A 618 31.23 -6.65 13.33
N ILE A 619 30.18 -6.92 14.11
CA ILE A 619 29.96 -6.21 15.40
C ILE A 619 31.13 -6.47 16.36
N ARG A 620 31.60 -7.73 16.48
CA ARG A 620 32.73 -8.08 17.37
C ARG A 620 34.09 -7.59 16.90
N GLU A 621 34.22 -7.28 15.59
CA GLU A 621 35.46 -6.69 15.06
C GLU A 621 35.63 -5.22 15.50
N ASP A 622 34.61 -4.59 16.05
CA ASP A 622 34.59 -3.20 16.52
C ASP A 622 35.13 -2.21 15.47
N ILE A 623 34.63 -2.36 14.23
CA ILE A 623 35.09 -1.57 13.08
C ILE A 623 34.70 -0.11 13.28
N PRO A 624 35.67 0.84 13.23
CA PRO A 624 35.36 2.26 13.40
C PRO A 624 34.57 2.82 12.22
N LEU A 625 33.69 3.79 12.50
CA LEU A 625 32.99 4.58 11.49
C LEU A 625 33.99 5.43 10.72
N THR A 626 33.96 5.32 9.39
CA THR A 626 34.58 6.31 8.50
C THR A 626 33.46 7.07 7.79
N GLU A 627 33.48 8.40 7.92
CA GLU A 627 32.47 9.27 7.38
C GLU A 627 33.08 10.26 6.39
N TYR A 628 32.46 10.36 5.20
CA TYR A 628 32.83 11.35 4.19
C TYR A 628 31.66 12.32 4.04
N ARG A 629 31.81 13.55 4.52
CA ARG A 629 30.80 14.61 4.39
C ARG A 629 31.09 15.44 3.15
N ASN A 630 30.04 15.86 2.43
CA ASN A 630 30.14 16.70 1.24
C ASN A 630 31.09 16.12 0.16
N LEU A 631 31.01 14.80 -0.05
CA LEU A 631 31.80 14.14 -1.08
C LEU A 631 31.09 14.30 -2.45
N PRO A 632 31.79 14.76 -3.52
CA PRO A 632 31.22 14.76 -4.84
C PRO A 632 30.70 13.37 -5.24
N ILE A 633 29.47 13.29 -5.78
CA ILE A 633 28.78 12.03 -6.06
C ILE A 633 29.60 11.07 -6.92
N GLU A 634 30.36 11.59 -7.89
CA GLU A 634 31.21 10.77 -8.75
C GLU A 634 32.35 10.11 -7.98
N LYS A 635 32.95 10.82 -7.01
CA LYS A 635 33.97 10.24 -6.13
C LYS A 635 33.40 9.21 -5.19
N ALA A 636 32.17 9.41 -4.72
CA ALA A 636 31.48 8.43 -3.89
C ALA A 636 31.21 7.12 -4.66
N LYS A 637 30.84 7.21 -5.93
CA LYS A 637 30.69 6.06 -6.81
C LYS A 637 32.03 5.34 -7.08
N GLU A 638 33.10 6.10 -7.27
CA GLU A 638 34.46 5.55 -7.43
C GLU A 638 34.94 4.76 -6.21
N LEU A 639 34.50 5.14 -4.98
CA LEU A 639 34.73 4.38 -3.76
C LEU A 639 33.92 3.10 -3.68
N GLY A 640 33.01 2.85 -4.62
CA GLY A 640 32.11 1.69 -4.61
C GLY A 640 30.92 1.84 -3.65
N ALA A 641 30.60 3.07 -3.23
CA ALA A 641 29.49 3.30 -2.30
C ALA A 641 28.15 2.96 -2.96
N ILE A 642 27.34 2.16 -2.26
CA ILE A 642 26.00 1.76 -2.68
C ILE A 642 25.05 2.94 -2.46
N ALA A 643 24.36 3.35 -3.54
CA ALA A 643 23.30 4.35 -3.50
C ALA A 643 21.95 3.66 -3.40
N LEU A 644 21.04 4.18 -2.57
CA LEU A 644 19.67 3.70 -2.53
C LEU A 644 18.99 3.99 -3.86
N PHE A 645 18.37 2.95 -4.40
CA PHE A 645 17.69 3.05 -5.67
C PHE A 645 16.47 3.98 -5.61
N GLY A 646 16.36 4.92 -6.57
CA GLY A 646 15.22 5.84 -6.68
C GLY A 646 15.33 7.11 -5.82
N GLU A 647 16.42 7.32 -5.07
CA GLU A 647 16.68 8.59 -4.38
C GLU A 647 17.45 9.57 -5.27
N LYS A 648 17.05 10.84 -5.22
CA LYS A 648 17.81 11.92 -5.86
C LYS A 648 18.85 12.42 -4.88
N TYR A 649 20.10 12.23 -5.22
CA TYR A 649 21.20 12.80 -4.49
C TYR A 649 21.63 14.15 -5.11
N GLY A 650 22.05 15.08 -4.30
CA GLY A 650 22.70 16.32 -4.77
C GLY A 650 24.06 16.04 -5.41
N ASP A 651 24.75 17.10 -5.81
CA ASP A 651 26.10 16.99 -6.38
C ASP A 651 27.12 16.53 -5.31
N GLU A 652 26.81 16.76 -4.04
CA GLU A 652 27.56 16.33 -2.88
C GLU A 652 26.72 15.39 -2.00
N VAL A 653 27.32 14.33 -1.51
CA VAL A 653 26.65 13.28 -0.71
C VAL A 653 27.45 12.99 0.55
N ARG A 654 26.76 12.44 1.55
CA ARG A 654 27.40 11.84 2.72
C ARG A 654 27.54 10.34 2.49
N VAL A 655 28.74 9.81 2.73
CA VAL A 655 29.04 8.37 2.66
C VAL A 655 29.44 7.89 4.04
N VAL A 656 28.86 6.75 4.44
CA VAL A 656 29.13 6.04 5.68
C VAL A 656 29.81 4.72 5.35
N GLN A 657 30.92 4.42 6.03
CA GLN A 657 31.69 3.22 5.81
C GLN A 657 32.02 2.50 7.13
N PHE A 658 31.72 1.21 7.17
CA PHE A 658 32.16 0.25 8.17
C PHE A 658 32.91 -0.90 7.48
N GLY A 659 34.26 -0.74 7.37
CA GLY A 659 35.07 -1.71 6.64
C GLY A 659 34.69 -1.83 5.17
N SER A 660 34.15 -2.98 4.77
CA SER A 660 33.68 -3.24 3.39
C SER A 660 32.26 -2.73 3.09
N SER A 661 31.45 -2.43 4.09
CA SER A 661 30.13 -1.79 3.90
C SER A 661 30.32 -0.31 3.67
N ILE A 662 29.95 0.18 2.47
CA ILE A 662 30.09 1.58 2.05
C ILE A 662 28.79 2.02 1.40
N GLU A 663 28.09 2.99 1.99
CA GLU A 663 26.75 3.40 1.52
C GLU A 663 26.53 4.90 1.57
N PHE A 664 25.70 5.42 0.67
CA PHE A 664 25.17 6.78 0.76
C PHE A 664 24.15 6.83 1.88
N CYS A 665 24.45 7.54 2.96
CA CYS A 665 23.56 7.58 4.10
C CYS A 665 23.55 8.91 4.84
N GLY A 666 22.35 9.48 5.01
CA GLY A 666 22.13 10.68 5.82
C GLY A 666 21.79 10.41 7.29
N GLY A 667 21.67 9.14 7.70
CA GLY A 667 21.23 8.75 9.04
C GLY A 667 22.29 8.90 10.13
N THR A 668 21.91 8.66 11.38
CA THR A 668 22.84 8.64 12.50
C THR A 668 23.40 7.24 12.73
N HIS A 669 24.68 7.16 13.07
CA HIS A 669 25.40 5.89 13.20
C HIS A 669 26.21 5.83 14.49
N VAL A 670 26.52 4.61 14.92
CA VAL A 670 27.47 4.37 16.02
C VAL A 670 28.91 4.74 15.59
N SER A 671 29.75 5.13 16.53
CA SER A 671 31.16 5.46 16.24
C SER A 671 32.04 4.24 15.91
N ALA A 672 31.60 3.03 16.29
CA ALA A 672 32.20 1.76 15.91
C ALA A 672 31.15 0.65 16.02
N THR A 673 31.31 -0.44 15.24
CA THR A 673 30.32 -1.53 15.17
C THR A 673 30.11 -2.24 16.50
N GLY A 674 31.12 -2.29 17.38
CA GLY A 674 31.01 -2.89 18.70
C GLY A 674 29.91 -2.25 19.59
N LYS A 675 29.60 -0.96 19.37
CA LYS A 675 28.51 -0.27 20.07
C LYS A 675 27.09 -0.71 19.67
N ILE A 676 26.95 -1.49 18.62
CA ILE A 676 25.67 -2.15 18.27
C ILE A 676 25.32 -3.22 19.33
N GLY A 677 26.32 -3.80 19.96
CA GLY A 677 26.19 -4.88 20.94
C GLY A 677 26.01 -6.22 20.26
N MET A 678 24.80 -6.64 20.00
CA MET A 678 24.44 -7.88 19.30
C MET A 678 23.20 -7.65 18.46
N VAL A 679 23.08 -8.35 17.33
CA VAL A 679 21.85 -8.40 16.53
C VAL A 679 21.15 -9.75 16.68
N LYS A 680 19.82 -9.72 16.70
CA LYS A 680 18.95 -10.90 16.59
C LYS A 680 17.87 -10.66 15.53
N ILE A 681 17.81 -11.54 14.53
CA ILE A 681 16.72 -11.57 13.56
C ILE A 681 15.50 -12.21 14.22
N LEU A 682 14.37 -11.48 14.21
CA LEU A 682 13.10 -11.91 14.82
C LEU A 682 12.21 -12.64 13.83
N SER A 683 12.10 -12.09 12.62
CA SER A 683 11.20 -12.62 11.61
C SER A 683 11.74 -12.42 10.19
N GLU A 684 11.26 -13.28 9.28
CA GLU A 684 11.41 -13.13 7.84
C GLU A 684 10.07 -13.41 7.19
N SER A 685 9.60 -12.50 6.33
CA SER A 685 8.28 -12.59 5.71
C SER A 685 8.26 -12.01 4.29
N SER A 686 7.22 -12.34 3.53
CA SER A 686 6.95 -11.70 2.23
C SER A 686 6.12 -10.44 2.44
N VAL A 687 6.51 -9.34 1.81
CA VAL A 687 5.79 -8.07 1.83
C VAL A 687 5.02 -7.86 0.54
N ALA A 688 5.68 -8.16 -0.57
CA ALA A 688 5.14 -8.08 -1.92
C ALA A 688 5.80 -9.15 -2.77
N ALA A 689 5.34 -9.33 -3.99
CA ALA A 689 5.98 -10.21 -4.95
C ALA A 689 7.45 -9.79 -5.14
N GLY A 690 8.38 -10.73 -4.95
CA GLY A 690 9.83 -10.49 -5.06
C GLY A 690 10.44 -9.59 -3.99
N VAL A 691 9.69 -9.22 -2.93
CA VAL A 691 10.20 -8.42 -1.81
C VAL A 691 10.02 -9.17 -0.50
N ARG A 692 11.14 -9.37 0.17
CA ARG A 692 11.22 -10.00 1.50
C ARG A 692 11.48 -8.95 2.56
N ARG A 693 11.04 -9.22 3.76
CA ARG A 693 11.22 -8.37 4.95
C ARG A 693 11.95 -9.13 6.02
N ILE A 694 12.97 -8.53 6.58
CA ILE A 694 13.59 -8.97 7.84
C ILE A 694 13.26 -7.93 8.90
N GLU A 695 12.90 -8.40 10.09
CA GLU A 695 12.78 -7.61 11.31
C GLU A 695 13.83 -8.12 12.30
N ALA A 696 14.57 -7.19 12.90
CA ALA A 696 15.62 -7.50 13.84
C ALA A 696 15.72 -6.47 14.96
N VAL A 697 16.39 -6.84 16.02
CA VAL A 697 16.66 -6.00 17.20
C VAL A 697 18.15 -6.02 17.52
N THR A 698 18.62 -4.96 18.20
CA THR A 698 20.02 -4.85 18.61
C THR A 698 20.16 -4.48 20.10
N GLY A 699 21.35 -4.66 20.64
CA GLY A 699 21.74 -4.18 21.97
C GLY A 699 20.82 -4.64 23.08
N ALA A 700 20.34 -3.71 23.90
CA ALA A 700 19.50 -3.97 25.07
C ALA A 700 18.23 -4.77 24.75
N LYS A 701 17.64 -4.62 23.56
CA LYS A 701 16.48 -5.41 23.16
C LYS A 701 16.78 -6.89 22.96
N VAL A 702 18.00 -7.23 22.58
CA VAL A 702 18.47 -8.62 22.51
C VAL A 702 18.63 -9.18 23.92
N GLU A 703 19.14 -8.39 24.88
CA GLU A 703 19.25 -8.78 26.29
C GLU A 703 17.87 -9.07 26.89
N GLU A 704 16.90 -8.15 26.74
CA GLU A 704 15.51 -8.36 27.17
C GLU A 704 14.90 -9.65 26.60
N MET A 705 15.19 -9.93 25.32
CA MET A 705 14.74 -11.15 24.66
C MET A 705 15.37 -12.39 25.28
N PHE A 706 16.69 -12.37 25.58
CA PHE A 706 17.37 -13.48 26.23
C PHE A 706 16.85 -13.72 27.63
N ASP A 707 16.64 -12.67 28.39
CA ASP A 707 16.05 -12.77 29.74
C ASP A 707 14.68 -13.42 29.69
N THR A 708 13.81 -13.00 28.78
CA THR A 708 12.48 -13.58 28.58
C THR A 708 12.56 -15.08 28.22
N VAL A 709 13.47 -15.45 27.33
CA VAL A 709 13.68 -16.86 26.95
C VAL A 709 14.22 -17.66 28.12
N GLN A 710 15.19 -17.11 28.87
CA GLN A 710 15.79 -17.75 30.03
C GLN A 710 14.76 -17.97 31.14
N ASP A 711 13.93 -16.98 31.43
CA ASP A 711 12.87 -17.08 32.42
C ASP A 711 11.84 -18.14 32.02
N THR A 712 11.38 -18.10 30.75
CA THR A 712 10.47 -19.13 30.23
C THR A 712 11.08 -20.53 30.32
N PHE A 713 12.38 -20.67 30.00
CA PHE A 713 13.09 -21.95 30.12
C PHE A 713 13.18 -22.42 31.58
N ASN A 714 13.49 -21.50 32.50
CA ASN A 714 13.56 -21.81 33.94
C ASN A 714 12.17 -22.20 34.49
N ASP A 715 11.11 -21.50 34.08
CA ASP A 715 9.75 -21.85 34.45
C ASP A 715 9.36 -23.24 33.96
N LEU A 716 9.61 -23.53 32.66
CA LEU A 716 9.39 -24.87 32.11
C LEU A 716 10.20 -25.92 32.86
N LYS A 717 11.48 -25.65 33.16
CA LYS A 717 12.33 -26.56 33.92
C LYS A 717 11.80 -26.84 35.32
N SER A 718 11.26 -25.82 35.98
CA SER A 718 10.65 -25.96 37.32
C SER A 718 9.45 -26.90 37.30
N LEU A 719 8.61 -26.87 36.26
CA LEU A 719 7.46 -27.78 36.09
C LEU A 719 7.89 -29.25 36.01
N PHE A 720 9.11 -29.53 35.60
CA PHE A 720 9.68 -30.86 35.47
C PHE A 720 10.74 -31.14 36.56
N ASN A 721 10.53 -30.61 37.80
CA ASN A 721 11.41 -30.82 38.96
C ASN A 721 12.90 -30.49 38.69
N ASN A 722 13.17 -29.45 37.92
CA ASN A 722 14.49 -29.00 37.54
C ASN A 722 15.32 -30.08 36.83
N ALA A 723 14.71 -30.91 36.00
CA ALA A 723 15.36 -31.96 35.25
C ALA A 723 16.59 -31.44 34.49
N PRO A 724 17.75 -32.13 34.55
CA PRO A 724 18.97 -31.72 33.82
C PRO A 724 18.76 -31.70 32.31
N ASP A 725 17.98 -32.62 31.77
CA ASP A 725 17.57 -32.73 30.37
C ASP A 725 16.06 -32.59 30.30
N LEU A 726 15.62 -31.35 30.05
CA LEU A 726 14.19 -31.00 29.97
C LEU A 726 13.49 -31.68 28.78
N LYS A 727 14.20 -31.84 27.65
CA LYS A 727 13.64 -32.50 26.46
C LYS A 727 13.35 -33.99 26.76
N ALA A 728 14.30 -34.68 27.39
CA ALA A 728 14.09 -36.07 27.79
C ALA A 728 12.97 -36.22 28.81
N ALA A 729 12.86 -35.28 29.78
CA ALA A 729 11.79 -35.26 30.78
C ALA A 729 10.42 -35.08 30.12
N ILE A 730 10.28 -34.14 29.20
CA ILE A 730 9.03 -33.90 28.47
C ILE A 730 8.65 -35.10 27.59
N SER A 731 9.60 -35.67 26.85
CA SER A 731 9.38 -36.87 26.03
C SER A 731 8.87 -38.03 26.89
N LYS A 732 9.53 -38.28 28.03
CA LYS A 732 9.13 -39.33 28.96
C LYS A 732 7.69 -39.10 29.49
N TYR A 733 7.33 -37.86 29.84
CA TYR A 733 6.01 -37.52 30.31
C TYR A 733 4.93 -37.71 29.22
N ILE A 734 5.24 -37.42 27.97
CA ILE A 734 4.35 -37.67 26.83
C ILE A 734 4.14 -39.17 26.64
N GLU A 735 5.22 -40.01 26.73
CA GLU A 735 5.13 -41.46 26.62
C GLU A 735 4.33 -42.07 27.78
N GLU A 736 4.58 -41.62 29.01
CA GLU A 736 3.82 -42.07 30.19
C GLU A 736 2.34 -41.73 30.05
N ASN A 737 2.01 -40.50 29.61
CA ASN A 737 0.63 -40.09 29.39
C ASN A 737 -0.06 -40.91 28.29
N ALA A 738 0.64 -41.22 27.21
CA ALA A 738 0.14 -42.11 26.16
C ALA A 738 -0.09 -43.51 26.69
N GLY A 739 0.84 -44.03 27.49
CA GLY A 739 0.71 -45.33 28.17
C GLY A 739 -0.48 -45.40 29.12
N LEU A 740 -0.64 -44.35 29.96
CA LEU A 740 -1.77 -44.26 30.88
C LEU A 740 -3.11 -44.20 30.14
N LYS A 741 -3.21 -43.43 29.09
CA LYS A 741 -4.42 -43.38 28.25
C LYS A 741 -4.79 -44.74 27.71
N LYS A 742 -3.80 -45.49 27.19
CA LYS A 742 -4.03 -46.86 26.69
C LYS A 742 -4.49 -47.81 27.80
N GLN A 743 -3.88 -47.74 29.00
CA GLN A 743 -4.31 -48.53 30.14
C GLN A 743 -5.74 -48.19 30.55
N VAL A 744 -6.10 -46.93 30.57
CA VAL A 744 -7.49 -46.50 30.87
C VAL A 744 -8.45 -47.06 29.84
N GLU A 745 -8.09 -47.02 28.58
CA GLU A 745 -8.93 -47.61 27.51
C GLU A 745 -9.10 -49.14 27.65
N GLU A 746 -8.01 -49.85 28.02
CA GLU A 746 -8.05 -51.27 28.27
C GLU A 746 -8.94 -51.63 29.49
N PHE A 747 -8.76 -50.89 30.61
CA PHE A 747 -9.63 -51.04 31.77
C PHE A 747 -11.11 -50.72 31.49
N MET A 748 -11.37 -49.73 30.64
CA MET A 748 -12.73 -49.41 30.24
C MET A 748 -13.36 -50.51 29.40
N LYS A 749 -12.59 -51.12 28.48
CA LYS A 749 -13.07 -52.31 27.69
C LYS A 749 -13.34 -53.53 28.57
N GLU A 750 -12.48 -53.84 29.53
CA GLU A 750 -12.70 -54.91 30.52
C GLU A 750 -13.95 -54.65 31.35
N LYS A 751 -14.14 -53.44 31.82
CA LYS A 751 -15.32 -53.02 32.55
C LYS A 751 -16.59 -53.13 31.69
N GLU A 752 -16.54 -52.66 30.43
CA GLU A 752 -17.65 -52.82 29.48
C GLU A 752 -18.03 -54.28 29.28
N ALA A 753 -17.06 -55.21 29.09
CA ALA A 753 -17.30 -56.62 28.95
C ALA A 753 -17.95 -57.24 30.20
N THR A 754 -17.42 -56.90 31.37
CA THR A 754 -17.95 -57.35 32.67
C THR A 754 -19.40 -56.90 32.92
N VAL A 755 -19.65 -55.59 32.66
CA VAL A 755 -20.97 -55.00 32.80
C VAL A 755 -21.95 -55.59 31.79
N LYS A 756 -21.54 -55.76 30.56
CA LYS A 756 -22.34 -56.43 29.53
C LYS A 756 -22.81 -57.83 29.94
N ASN A 757 -21.90 -58.67 30.47
CA ASN A 757 -22.25 -60.01 30.92
C ASN A 757 -23.25 -59.95 32.11
N LYS A 758 -23.06 -59.06 33.08
CA LYS A 758 -24.03 -58.85 34.21
C LYS A 758 -25.40 -58.41 33.68
N LEU A 759 -25.43 -57.56 32.66
CA LEU A 759 -26.69 -57.13 32.04
C LEU A 759 -27.42 -58.28 31.33
N ILE A 760 -26.70 -59.18 30.70
CA ILE A 760 -27.24 -60.35 30.09
C ILE A 760 -27.79 -61.35 31.17
N GLU A 761 -27.07 -61.56 32.28
CA GLU A 761 -27.48 -62.39 33.39
C GLU A 761 -28.76 -61.85 34.06
N GLY A 762 -28.86 -60.54 34.18
CA GLY A 762 -30.01 -59.83 34.79
C GLY A 762 -31.19 -59.61 33.82
N ALA A 763 -31.09 -60.06 32.56
CA ALA A 763 -32.14 -59.88 31.55
C ALA A 763 -33.40 -60.67 31.96
N LYS A 764 -34.58 -60.10 31.75
CA LYS A 764 -35.88 -60.74 31.92
C LYS A 764 -36.51 -61.04 30.58
N GLU A 765 -37.10 -62.19 30.41
CA GLU A 765 -37.89 -62.51 29.26
C GLU A 765 -39.35 -62.13 29.53
N ILE A 766 -39.87 -61.21 28.72
CA ILE A 766 -41.23 -60.70 28.84
C ILE A 766 -41.83 -60.75 27.43
N ASN A 767 -42.97 -61.56 27.31
CA ASN A 767 -43.66 -61.77 26.04
C ASN A 767 -42.75 -62.29 24.90
N GLY A 768 -41.71 -63.07 25.25
CA GLY A 768 -40.76 -63.60 24.29
C GLY A 768 -39.63 -62.59 23.87
N VAL A 769 -39.62 -61.45 24.48
CA VAL A 769 -38.57 -60.42 24.26
C VAL A 769 -37.63 -60.38 25.47
N LYS A 770 -36.34 -60.40 25.21
CA LYS A 770 -35.30 -60.22 26.23
C LYS A 770 -35.19 -58.74 26.60
N VAL A 771 -35.67 -58.37 27.77
CA VAL A 771 -35.70 -57.02 28.31
C VAL A 771 -34.55 -56.81 29.28
N ILE A 772 -33.66 -55.87 28.93
CA ILE A 772 -32.53 -55.48 29.77
C ILE A 772 -32.75 -54.04 30.23
N LYS A 773 -32.84 -53.82 31.54
CA LYS A 773 -32.89 -52.49 32.14
C LYS A 773 -31.83 -52.34 33.21
N SER A 774 -31.12 -51.22 33.21
CA SER A 774 -30.15 -50.97 34.29
C SER A 774 -29.82 -49.46 34.36
N VAL A 775 -29.24 -49.07 35.53
CA VAL A 775 -28.64 -47.77 35.68
C VAL A 775 -27.15 -47.97 36.06
N LEU A 776 -26.25 -47.39 35.33
CA LEU A 776 -24.80 -47.65 35.39
C LEU A 776 -24.02 -46.34 35.64
N PRO A 777 -22.96 -46.34 36.45
CA PRO A 777 -22.05 -45.22 36.60
C PRO A 777 -20.95 -45.29 35.51
N MET A 778 -21.33 -45.07 34.27
CA MET A 778 -20.43 -45.22 33.10
C MET A 778 -20.55 -44.05 32.11
N PRO A 779 -19.48 -43.68 31.44
CA PRO A 779 -19.53 -42.66 30.40
C PRO A 779 -20.41 -43.01 29.21
N ALA A 780 -20.92 -42.02 28.53
CA ALA A 780 -21.85 -42.18 27.42
C ALA A 780 -21.35 -43.14 26.33
N ASP A 781 -20.08 -43.01 25.95
CA ASP A 781 -19.49 -43.85 24.91
C ASP A 781 -19.39 -45.33 25.31
N ALA A 782 -19.06 -45.59 26.55
CA ALA A 782 -19.03 -46.95 27.09
C ALA A 782 -20.45 -47.61 27.12
N VAL A 783 -21.46 -46.83 27.49
CA VAL A 783 -22.87 -47.29 27.47
C VAL A 783 -23.32 -47.56 26.03
N LYS A 784 -22.97 -46.71 25.11
CA LYS A 784 -23.25 -46.86 23.68
C LYS A 784 -22.59 -48.12 23.12
N ASN A 785 -21.32 -48.36 23.46
CA ASN A 785 -20.60 -49.58 23.03
C ASN A 785 -21.29 -50.84 23.54
N ILE A 786 -21.65 -50.85 24.84
CA ILE A 786 -22.39 -51.96 25.45
C ILE A 786 -23.74 -52.19 24.75
N ALA A 787 -24.48 -51.13 24.47
CA ALA A 787 -25.79 -51.23 23.79
C ALA A 787 -25.62 -51.84 22.40
N PHE A 788 -24.63 -51.41 21.61
CA PHE A 788 -24.36 -52.00 20.29
C PHE A 788 -23.84 -53.45 20.35
N GLN A 789 -23.00 -53.78 21.32
CA GLN A 789 -22.54 -55.15 21.55
C GLN A 789 -23.71 -56.07 21.93
N LEU A 790 -24.66 -55.62 22.77
CA LEU A 790 -25.88 -56.38 23.12
C LEU A 790 -26.74 -56.57 21.89
N LYS A 791 -26.99 -55.57 21.08
CA LYS A 791 -27.72 -55.66 19.83
C LYS A 791 -27.07 -56.64 18.83
N GLY A 792 -25.74 -56.60 18.70
CA GLY A 792 -24.98 -57.55 17.84
C GLY A 792 -25.04 -58.98 18.32
N GLN A 793 -25.10 -59.18 19.68
CA GLN A 793 -25.16 -60.50 20.28
C GLN A 793 -26.60 -61.09 20.24
N PHE A 794 -27.62 -60.24 20.27
CA PHE A 794 -29.06 -60.61 20.22
C PHE A 794 -29.72 -59.82 19.07
N PRO A 795 -29.65 -60.31 17.83
CA PRO A 795 -30.16 -59.59 16.68
C PRO A 795 -31.69 -59.58 16.59
N GLU A 796 -32.36 -60.49 17.34
CA GLU A 796 -33.80 -60.60 17.41
C GLU A 796 -34.29 -60.65 18.86
N ASN A 797 -35.53 -60.23 19.11
CA ASN A 797 -36.20 -60.25 20.40
C ASN A 797 -35.44 -59.59 21.54
N LEU A 798 -34.83 -58.41 21.26
CA LEU A 798 -34.07 -57.65 22.25
C LEU A 798 -34.67 -56.26 22.47
N PHE A 799 -34.83 -55.89 23.74
CA PHE A 799 -35.13 -54.53 24.16
C PHE A 799 -34.18 -54.11 25.31
N VAL A 800 -33.43 -53.05 25.16
CA VAL A 800 -32.47 -52.61 26.15
C VAL A 800 -32.71 -51.14 26.50
N VAL A 801 -32.77 -50.81 27.80
CA VAL A 801 -32.75 -49.47 28.29
C VAL A 801 -31.69 -49.36 29.39
N ILE A 802 -30.74 -48.46 29.16
CA ILE A 802 -29.68 -48.19 30.14
C ILE A 802 -29.72 -46.73 30.49
N GLY A 803 -29.94 -46.44 31.76
CA GLY A 803 -29.62 -45.13 32.32
C GLY A 803 -28.16 -45.08 32.71
N SER A 804 -27.51 -43.95 32.57
CA SER A 804 -26.16 -43.75 33.14
C SER A 804 -26.03 -42.39 33.80
N VAL A 805 -25.24 -42.35 34.86
CA VAL A 805 -24.79 -41.10 35.49
C VAL A 805 -23.26 -41.09 35.51
N PHE A 806 -22.66 -40.17 34.83
CA PHE A 806 -21.23 -39.93 34.84
C PHE A 806 -20.98 -38.45 34.99
N GLU A 807 -20.08 -38.06 35.92
CA GLU A 807 -19.83 -36.65 36.26
C GLU A 807 -21.13 -35.84 36.53
N ASN A 808 -22.04 -36.44 37.26
CA ASN A 808 -23.35 -35.85 37.61
C ASN A 808 -24.27 -35.54 36.40
N LYS A 809 -23.97 -36.11 35.20
CA LYS A 809 -24.76 -35.94 33.98
C LYS A 809 -25.56 -37.22 33.70
N PRO A 810 -26.91 -37.19 33.80
CA PRO A 810 -27.72 -38.34 33.46
C PRO A 810 -27.89 -38.51 31.97
N LEU A 811 -27.79 -39.74 31.50
CA LEU A 811 -28.03 -40.16 30.12
C LEU A 811 -28.97 -41.34 30.09
N LEU A 812 -29.94 -41.34 29.21
CA LEU A 812 -30.74 -42.46 28.81
C LEU A 812 -30.27 -43.00 27.47
N THR A 813 -30.12 -44.31 27.35
CA THR A 813 -29.81 -45.01 26.12
C THR A 813 -30.80 -46.13 25.90
N VAL A 814 -31.46 -46.16 24.76
CA VAL A 814 -32.41 -47.22 24.37
C VAL A 814 -31.93 -47.84 23.06
N THR A 815 -31.83 -49.16 23.07
CA THR A 815 -31.63 -49.89 21.81
C THR A 815 -32.53 -51.14 21.77
N MET A 816 -32.85 -51.58 20.56
CA MET A 816 -33.67 -52.74 20.31
C MET A 816 -33.32 -53.44 18.98
N SER A 817 -33.71 -54.68 18.86
CA SER A 817 -33.56 -55.45 17.62
C SER A 817 -34.56 -54.93 16.55
N ASP A 818 -34.28 -55.26 15.29
CA ASP A 818 -35.05 -54.73 14.16
C ASP A 818 -36.51 -55.28 14.07
N ASP A 819 -36.73 -56.46 14.63
CA ASP A 819 -38.08 -57.05 14.77
C ASP A 819 -38.96 -56.23 15.74
N GLN A 820 -38.42 -55.69 16.80
CA GLN A 820 -39.14 -54.85 17.76
C GLN A 820 -39.49 -53.46 17.11
N VAL A 821 -38.63 -52.98 16.24
CA VAL A 821 -38.94 -51.77 15.42
C VAL A 821 -40.08 -52.05 14.45
N LYS A 822 -40.05 -53.22 13.80
CA LYS A 822 -41.16 -53.68 12.91
C LYS A 822 -42.46 -53.90 13.67
N ALA A 823 -42.39 -54.29 14.93
CA ALA A 823 -43.55 -54.44 15.86
C ALA A 823 -44.14 -53.09 16.31
N GLY A 824 -43.56 -51.96 15.88
CA GLY A 824 -44.07 -50.61 16.16
C GLY A 824 -43.36 -49.85 17.26
N LEU A 825 -42.31 -50.38 17.86
CA LEU A 825 -41.52 -49.65 18.86
C LEU A 825 -40.55 -48.68 18.17
N ASN A 826 -40.33 -47.53 18.84
CA ASN A 826 -39.45 -46.51 18.38
C ASN A 826 -38.64 -45.92 19.53
N ALA A 827 -37.36 -46.23 19.57
CA ALA A 827 -36.43 -45.77 20.62
C ALA A 827 -36.40 -44.23 20.77
N GLY A 828 -36.48 -43.51 19.61
CA GLY A 828 -36.47 -42.05 19.61
C GLY A 828 -37.70 -41.42 20.28
N GLN A 829 -38.90 -42.11 20.16
CA GLN A 829 -40.11 -41.64 20.82
C GLN A 829 -40.07 -41.97 22.31
N LEU A 830 -39.66 -43.18 22.67
CA LEU A 830 -39.56 -43.64 24.06
C LEU A 830 -38.61 -42.75 24.85
N VAL A 831 -37.45 -42.48 24.28
CA VAL A 831 -36.45 -41.64 24.94
C VAL A 831 -36.94 -40.18 25.14
N ARG A 832 -37.65 -39.62 24.13
CA ARG A 832 -38.21 -38.26 24.27
C ARG A 832 -39.24 -38.13 25.39
N GLU A 833 -40.09 -39.07 25.55
CA GLU A 833 -41.10 -39.03 26.64
C GLU A 833 -40.49 -39.21 28.01
N ALA A 834 -39.48 -40.06 28.15
CA ALA A 834 -38.84 -40.31 29.43
C ALA A 834 -37.82 -39.23 29.81
N ALA A 835 -37.19 -38.55 28.82
CA ALA A 835 -36.23 -37.48 29.04
C ALA A 835 -36.77 -36.33 29.86
N LYS A 836 -38.07 -36.10 29.87
CA LYS A 836 -38.71 -35.07 30.71
C LYS A 836 -38.44 -35.29 32.20
N LEU A 837 -38.31 -36.54 32.66
CA LEU A 837 -38.06 -36.89 34.11
C LEU A 837 -36.62 -36.58 34.51
N ILE A 838 -35.70 -36.58 33.59
CA ILE A 838 -34.30 -36.16 33.85
C ILE A 838 -34.05 -34.71 33.46
N GLN A 839 -35.11 -33.91 33.25
CA GLN A 839 -35.03 -32.52 32.77
C GLN A 839 -34.11 -32.38 31.53
N GLY A 840 -34.30 -33.23 30.56
CA GLY A 840 -33.46 -33.37 29.42
C GLY A 840 -34.23 -33.50 28.09
N GLY A 841 -33.46 -33.75 27.06
CA GLY A 841 -33.97 -33.97 25.72
C GLY A 841 -33.05 -34.86 24.92
N GLY A 842 -33.60 -35.46 23.86
CA GLY A 842 -32.83 -36.33 23.01
C GLY A 842 -33.67 -36.91 21.88
N GLY A 843 -33.13 -37.91 21.21
CA GLY A 843 -33.76 -38.60 20.08
C GLY A 843 -32.77 -39.55 19.42
N GLY A 844 -33.14 -40.05 18.28
CA GLY A 844 -32.30 -40.97 17.54
C GLY A 844 -33.11 -41.71 16.47
N GLN A 845 -32.52 -42.79 16.03
CA GLN A 845 -33.15 -43.69 15.06
C GLN A 845 -34.19 -44.60 15.76
N PRO A 846 -35.14 -45.23 15.04
CA PRO A 846 -36.10 -46.14 15.63
C PRO A 846 -35.49 -47.29 16.45
N HIS A 847 -34.29 -47.76 16.10
CA HIS A 847 -33.62 -48.86 16.73
C HIS A 847 -32.58 -48.46 17.80
N PHE A 848 -32.18 -47.17 17.86
CA PHE A 848 -31.21 -46.64 18.83
C PHE A 848 -31.45 -45.14 19.09
N ALA A 849 -31.57 -44.75 20.32
CA ALA A 849 -31.71 -43.35 20.73
C ALA A 849 -31.10 -43.08 22.08
N THR A 850 -30.69 -41.80 22.27
CA THR A 850 -30.17 -41.33 23.54
C THR A 850 -30.81 -40.00 23.95
N ALA A 851 -30.88 -39.74 25.24
CA ALA A 851 -31.23 -38.43 25.80
C ALA A 851 -30.34 -38.07 26.99
N GLY A 852 -29.81 -36.85 26.98
CA GLY A 852 -29.12 -36.30 28.12
C GLY A 852 -30.03 -35.39 28.95
N GLY A 853 -29.76 -35.23 30.26
CA GLY A 853 -30.54 -34.40 31.16
C GLY A 853 -29.69 -33.68 32.21
N LYS A 854 -30.37 -32.97 33.10
CA LYS A 854 -29.77 -32.22 34.23
C LYS A 854 -30.14 -32.78 35.61
N ASN A 855 -31.13 -33.66 35.66
CA ASN A 855 -31.61 -34.23 36.93
C ASN A 855 -31.29 -35.74 37.04
N PRO A 856 -30.21 -36.15 37.73
CA PRO A 856 -29.83 -37.53 37.93
C PRO A 856 -30.85 -38.33 38.73
N ASP A 857 -31.56 -37.71 39.69
CA ASP A 857 -32.52 -38.39 40.59
C ASP A 857 -33.72 -38.94 39.83
N GLY A 858 -34.09 -38.35 38.71
CA GLY A 858 -35.16 -38.79 37.85
C GLY A 858 -34.81 -39.99 36.96
N LEU A 859 -33.55 -40.47 36.95
CA LEU A 859 -33.06 -41.42 35.97
C LEU A 859 -33.71 -42.82 36.12
N ASN A 860 -33.86 -43.33 37.35
CA ASN A 860 -34.54 -44.60 37.60
C ASN A 860 -36.01 -44.58 37.14
N ALA A 861 -36.73 -43.50 37.49
CA ALA A 861 -38.09 -43.32 37.05
C ALA A 861 -38.21 -43.20 35.50
N ALA A 862 -37.21 -42.59 34.83
CA ALA A 862 -37.16 -42.47 33.41
C ALA A 862 -36.92 -43.83 32.70
N VAL A 863 -36.04 -44.66 33.28
CA VAL A 863 -35.77 -46.03 32.79
C VAL A 863 -37.05 -46.90 32.94
N ASP A 864 -37.71 -46.84 34.08
CA ASP A 864 -38.95 -47.58 34.32
C ASP A 864 -40.10 -47.12 33.39
N LYS A 865 -40.21 -45.85 33.17
CA LYS A 865 -41.18 -45.27 32.23
C LYS A 865 -40.95 -45.76 30.78
N ILE A 866 -39.71 -45.88 30.35
CA ILE A 866 -39.37 -46.39 29.00
C ILE A 866 -39.85 -47.84 28.87
N VAL A 867 -39.58 -48.69 29.88
CA VAL A 867 -40.00 -50.08 29.91
C VAL A 867 -41.54 -50.18 29.85
N SER A 868 -42.23 -49.39 30.68
CA SER A 868 -43.69 -49.37 30.69
C SER A 868 -44.30 -48.85 29.38
N LEU A 869 -43.71 -47.82 28.74
CA LEU A 869 -44.17 -47.31 27.48
C LEU A 869 -43.93 -48.30 26.30
N ALA A 870 -42.95 -49.17 26.43
CA ALA A 870 -42.66 -50.22 25.46
C ALA A 870 -43.57 -51.47 25.68
N GLY A 871 -44.39 -51.51 26.73
CA GLY A 871 -45.30 -52.66 27.00
C GLY A 871 -44.64 -53.85 27.72
N PHE A 872 -43.54 -53.65 28.40
CA PHE A 872 -42.78 -54.65 29.16
C PHE A 872 -42.87 -54.48 30.67
#